data_735e49b5b0c411384ce472115e02491d
#
_entry.id   735e49b5b0c411384ce472115e02491d
#
_cell.length_a   1.000
_cell.length_b   1.000
_cell.length_c   1.000
_cell.angle_alpha   90.00
_cell.angle_beta   90.00
_cell.angle_gamma   90.00
#
_symmetry.space_group_name_H-M   'P 1'
#
loop_
_entity.id
_entity.type
_entity.pdbx_description
1 polymer ?
#
loop_
_entity_poly.entity_id
_entity_poly.type
_entity_poly.pdbx_seq_one_letter_code
_entity_poly.pdbx_strand_id
1 'polypeptide(L)'
;MKFKIDKIKNKRSNSFGGICSLYLPLFLSFFFSYFFLLSPERVLAADQPANVLLITIDTLRADRLSCYDSSHVSTPNIDKLASQGVIFTRAFCHVPLTLPSHTCIMTGKTPPAHAVRDNGRFVVPAELLTIAEYLKSQGYATAAVIGGYPVHSRFGLNQGFDTYDDRLGEIKEANRELAEVRAEVVTNRGLAWLKSVSEPWFLWLHFYDPHDPYEPPEPYRTKFLNNPYEGEVAYVDEQVGRLLNYLKQSNLSQNTLIILTADHGESLGDHGESTHGFLTYNPTLWVPLIITGPGIRAARVEQLVSHLDLFPTICDFLSRPKPADLEGRTLLSAARGKRLPAKPIYFECLYPYYSRGWAPIHGHIDGRWKFIDSPIPELYDLETDFKEEHNQVLKQDLPQFRKTQEKLNRESGLKAEQKPDAEAIEKLKSLGYLVGPAPTRKKSFSPKDDVKVLLPFYEKAMFTLRLNASGKKELAIEELKQIIQERPDLDVARVNLALIYEASGELELARQTLMAALQALPESYDVFTHAVGYFIAQQQYKEAVNIAESRYLPQMDSDPKIWIDLGLCYRHLKDYPKALAAYERAASIDPGYALIHNNLGMLYLAWYLDTHDGSFLTKAISCFDRAIGLDPDYAAAHYGRGLAAYRVSQFEETINFMSRALSLNPDLADANFYLGMALYREKRFREALGPLQTYRKLAGPKLAASELRKLDEIISECQRNK
;
A
#
# COMPACT_ATOMS: atom_id res chain seq x y z
N MET A 1 8.35 -56.75 -37.88
CA MET A 1 8.83 -57.09 -39.23
C MET A 1 10.11 -56.27 -39.38
N LYS A 2 11.22 -56.81 -39.05
CA LYS A 2 12.22 -57.67 -39.74
C LYS A 2 12.75 -57.04 -41.05
N PHE A 3 14.05 -56.86 -40.99
CA PHE A 3 15.12 -57.02 -42.00
C PHE A 3 15.52 -55.75 -42.76
N LYS A 4 16.81 -55.48 -43.07
CA LYS A 4 18.03 -56.26 -43.08
C LYS A 4 19.29 -55.34 -43.10
N ILE A 5 20.33 -55.83 -42.51
CA ILE A 5 21.75 -55.47 -42.57
C ILE A 5 22.32 -55.89 -43.90
N ASP A 6 23.33 -55.15 -44.41
CA ASP A 6 24.54 -55.73 -45.03
C ASP A 6 25.60 -54.62 -45.25
N LYS A 7 26.64 -54.72 -44.68
CA LYS A 7 28.06 -55.09 -44.84
C LYS A 7 28.55 -55.14 -46.29
N ILE A 8 29.64 -54.45 -46.63
CA ILE A 8 30.74 -54.97 -47.42
C ILE A 8 32.07 -54.31 -47.01
N LYS A 9 33.06 -55.16 -46.88
CA LYS A 9 34.45 -55.01 -46.47
C LYS A 9 35.40 -54.65 -47.58
N ASN A 10 36.51 -54.02 -47.18
CA ASN A 10 37.93 -54.26 -47.61
C ASN A 10 38.36 -54.16 -49.08
N LYS A 11 39.38 -53.36 -49.34
CA LYS A 11 40.67 -53.89 -49.78
C LYS A 11 41.81 -52.84 -49.74
N ARG A 12 42.92 -53.35 -49.30
CA ARG A 12 44.31 -52.85 -49.23
C ARG A 12 44.89 -52.38 -50.57
N SER A 13 45.88 -51.46 -50.57
CA SER A 13 47.29 -51.83 -50.76
C SER A 13 48.16 -50.54 -50.86
N ASN A 14 49.16 -50.53 -50.04
CA ASN A 14 50.63 -50.30 -50.22
C ASN A 14 51.11 -49.23 -51.20
N SER A 15 51.98 -48.42 -50.70
CA SER A 15 53.38 -48.21 -50.86
C SER A 15 53.82 -46.84 -51.42
N PHE A 16 54.91 -46.46 -50.87
CA PHE A 16 56.03 -45.54 -51.12
C PHE A 16 55.99 -44.30 -50.20
N GLY A 17 56.84 -44.04 -49.30
CA GLY A 17 58.28 -44.25 -49.17
C GLY A 17 59.03 -42.97 -49.52
N GLY A 18 59.56 -42.26 -48.50
CA GLY A 18 60.69 -41.44 -48.68
C GLY A 18 60.49 -39.93 -48.72
N ILE A 19 61.36 -39.28 -47.92
CA ILE A 19 61.62 -37.83 -47.89
C ILE A 19 60.70 -36.99 -46.99
N CYS A 20 61.04 -36.93 -45.71
CA CYS A 20 60.72 -35.80 -44.90
C CYS A 20 61.63 -35.73 -43.67
N SER A 21 62.61 -34.96 -43.71
CA SER A 21 63.40 -34.65 -42.54
C SER A 21 64.12 -33.31 -42.74
N LEU A 22 63.35 -32.22 -42.83
CA LEU A 22 63.94 -30.86 -42.79
C LEU A 22 63.00 -29.68 -42.60
N TYR A 23 61.70 -29.88 -42.31
CA TYR A 23 60.75 -28.74 -42.13
C TYR A 23 60.00 -28.69 -40.80
N LEU A 24 60.39 -29.48 -39.78
CA LEU A 24 59.68 -29.50 -38.52
C LEU A 24 59.98 -28.37 -37.52
N PRO A 25 61.08 -27.61 -37.56
CA PRO A 25 61.37 -26.53 -36.61
C PRO A 25 60.69 -25.19 -36.95
N LEU A 26 60.32 -24.94 -38.22
CA LEU A 26 59.75 -23.65 -38.63
C LEU A 26 58.19 -23.55 -38.41
N PHE A 27 57.52 -24.67 -38.35
CA PHE A 27 56.08 -24.69 -38.12
C PHE A 27 55.71 -24.54 -36.64
N LEU A 28 56.49 -24.96 -35.71
CA LEU A 28 56.30 -24.78 -34.28
C LEU A 28 56.56 -23.34 -33.79
N SER A 29 57.44 -22.60 -34.45
CA SER A 29 57.71 -21.21 -34.14
C SER A 29 56.58 -20.26 -34.60
N PHE A 30 55.87 -20.59 -35.69
CA PHE A 30 54.73 -19.78 -36.16
C PHE A 30 53.46 -20.03 -35.35
N PHE A 31 53.30 -21.24 -34.78
CA PHE A 31 52.13 -21.55 -33.92
C PHE A 31 52.27 -20.93 -32.52
N PHE A 32 53.49 -20.82 -31.99
CA PHE A 32 53.72 -20.15 -30.70
C PHE A 32 53.68 -18.60 -30.80
N SER A 33 54.05 -18.00 -31.95
CA SER A 33 53.94 -16.54 -32.17
C SER A 33 52.51 -16.10 -32.49
N TYR A 34 51.62 -17.00 -33.03
CA TYR A 34 50.23 -16.68 -33.27
C TYR A 34 49.34 -16.84 -32.00
N PHE A 35 49.82 -17.62 -31.02
CA PHE A 35 49.15 -17.75 -29.73
C PHE A 35 49.44 -16.59 -28.76
N PHE A 36 50.52 -15.80 -29.01
CA PHE A 36 50.84 -14.62 -28.20
C PHE A 36 50.34 -13.30 -28.77
N LEU A 37 49.75 -13.30 -29.98
CA LEU A 37 49.12 -12.14 -30.60
C LEU A 37 47.58 -12.17 -30.52
N LEU A 38 46.96 -13.24 -30.04
CA LEU A 38 45.63 -13.19 -29.45
C LEU A 38 45.82 -12.62 -28.04
N SER A 39 45.56 -11.32 -27.90
CA SER A 39 45.34 -10.70 -26.60
C SER A 39 44.60 -11.71 -25.72
N PRO A 40 44.98 -11.91 -24.46
CA PRO A 40 44.09 -12.56 -23.54
C PRO A 40 42.87 -11.60 -23.45
N GLU A 41 41.85 -11.86 -24.29
CA GLU A 41 40.51 -11.54 -23.81
C GLU A 41 40.53 -12.11 -22.41
N ARG A 42 40.41 -11.22 -21.44
CA ARG A 42 40.29 -11.55 -20.03
C ARG A 42 39.52 -12.84 -19.95
N VAL A 43 40.15 -13.91 -19.50
CA VAL A 43 39.45 -14.98 -18.81
C VAL A 43 38.85 -14.24 -17.63
N LEU A 44 37.62 -13.77 -17.82
CA LEU A 44 36.81 -13.18 -16.77
C LEU A 44 36.88 -14.20 -15.66
N ALA A 45 37.42 -13.80 -14.52
CA ALA A 45 37.19 -14.50 -13.26
C ALA A 45 35.74 -14.98 -13.28
N ALA A 46 35.49 -16.24 -12.91
CA ALA A 46 34.14 -16.82 -12.89
C ALA A 46 33.22 -15.75 -12.37
N ASP A 47 32.31 -15.26 -13.26
CA ASP A 47 31.49 -14.09 -12.98
C ASP A 47 30.74 -14.34 -11.67
N GLN A 48 31.11 -13.61 -10.63
CA GLN A 48 30.27 -13.52 -9.45
C GLN A 48 28.89 -13.09 -9.95
N PRO A 49 27.84 -13.82 -9.59
CA PRO A 49 26.49 -13.46 -10.06
C PRO A 49 26.18 -12.03 -9.62
N ALA A 50 25.72 -11.21 -10.57
CA ALA A 50 25.43 -9.80 -10.31
C ALA A 50 24.30 -9.66 -9.28
N ASN A 51 24.40 -8.64 -8.44
CA ASN A 51 23.34 -8.23 -7.52
C ASN A 51 22.18 -7.61 -8.28
N VAL A 52 21.01 -7.58 -7.67
CA VAL A 52 19.80 -6.95 -8.22
C VAL A 52 19.23 -5.96 -7.20
N LEU A 53 19.10 -4.69 -7.60
CA LEU A 53 18.40 -3.66 -6.86
C LEU A 53 17.15 -3.23 -7.64
N LEU A 54 15.98 -3.44 -7.07
CA LEU A 54 14.70 -2.94 -7.56
C LEU A 54 14.28 -1.77 -6.69
N ILE A 55 14.04 -0.61 -7.30
CA ILE A 55 13.50 0.59 -6.66
C ILE A 55 12.14 0.84 -7.27
N THR A 56 11.10 0.81 -6.45
CA THR A 56 9.75 1.25 -6.82
C THR A 56 9.40 2.50 -6.02
N ILE A 57 8.88 3.52 -6.70
CA ILE A 57 8.46 4.79 -6.10
C ILE A 57 6.97 4.92 -6.35
N ASP A 58 6.17 4.93 -5.27
CA ASP A 58 4.71 4.95 -5.34
C ASP A 58 4.23 6.24 -6.02
N THR A 59 3.20 6.15 -6.84
CA THR A 59 2.53 7.26 -7.55
C THR A 59 3.44 8.18 -8.38
N LEU A 60 4.69 7.78 -8.67
CA LEU A 60 5.62 8.65 -9.39
C LEU A 60 5.29 8.72 -10.89
N ARG A 61 4.88 9.87 -11.36
CA ARG A 61 4.68 10.17 -12.77
C ARG A 61 6.00 10.23 -13.53
N ALA A 62 6.03 9.68 -14.74
CA ALA A 62 7.22 9.74 -15.60
C ALA A 62 7.58 11.19 -15.98
N ASP A 63 6.58 12.03 -16.29
CA ASP A 63 6.79 13.45 -16.68
C ASP A 63 7.26 14.34 -15.50
N ARG A 64 7.34 13.83 -14.29
CA ARG A 64 7.87 14.56 -13.13
C ARG A 64 9.34 14.26 -12.85
N LEU A 65 9.99 13.48 -13.70
CA LEU A 65 11.45 13.28 -13.68
C LEU A 65 12.12 14.09 -14.78
N SER A 66 13.13 14.89 -14.44
CA SER A 66 13.78 15.80 -15.40
C SER A 66 14.47 15.08 -16.58
N CYS A 67 14.78 13.78 -16.47
CA CYS A 67 15.22 12.97 -17.60
C CYS A 67 14.12 12.57 -18.59
N TYR A 68 12.85 12.71 -18.22
CA TYR A 68 11.69 12.53 -19.11
C TYR A 68 11.15 13.88 -19.60
N ASP A 69 10.94 14.83 -18.70
CA ASP A 69 10.48 16.19 -18.95
C ASP A 69 11.16 17.19 -18.01
N SER A 70 12.00 18.06 -18.57
CA SER A 70 12.75 19.06 -17.78
C SER A 70 11.94 20.29 -17.38
N SER A 71 10.66 20.37 -17.73
CA SER A 71 9.81 21.52 -17.40
C SER A 71 9.29 21.53 -15.96
N HIS A 72 9.50 20.42 -15.21
CA HIS A 72 9.07 20.23 -13.85
C HIS A 72 10.22 20.26 -12.85
N VAL A 73 10.13 19.46 -11.80
CA VAL A 73 11.13 19.39 -10.74
C VAL A 73 12.45 18.79 -11.21
N SER A 74 13.57 19.31 -10.71
CA SER A 74 14.91 18.76 -11.00
C SER A 74 15.18 17.51 -10.14
N THR A 75 15.58 16.41 -10.81
CA THR A 75 15.88 15.12 -10.20
C THR A 75 17.31 14.64 -10.56
N PRO A 76 18.35 15.37 -10.12
CA PRO A 76 19.71 15.20 -10.63
C PRO A 76 20.33 13.82 -10.32
N ASN A 77 19.89 13.13 -9.28
CA ASN A 77 20.40 11.80 -8.93
C ASN A 77 19.81 10.72 -9.83
N ILE A 78 18.50 10.79 -10.08
CA ILE A 78 17.80 9.89 -11.01
C ILE A 78 18.26 10.19 -12.44
N ASP A 79 18.45 11.45 -12.82
CA ASP A 79 18.99 11.84 -14.13
C ASP A 79 20.39 11.26 -14.37
N LYS A 80 21.24 11.25 -13.34
CA LYS A 80 22.55 10.63 -13.40
C LYS A 80 22.47 9.12 -13.60
N LEU A 81 21.52 8.44 -12.91
CA LEU A 81 21.25 7.02 -13.13
C LEU A 81 20.81 6.78 -14.57
N ALA A 82 19.87 7.57 -15.05
CA ALA A 82 19.32 7.53 -16.40
C ALA A 82 20.40 7.73 -17.48
N SER A 83 21.35 8.65 -17.25
CA SER A 83 22.44 8.91 -18.17
C SER A 83 23.44 7.74 -18.31
N GLN A 84 23.45 6.81 -17.38
CA GLN A 84 24.31 5.63 -17.36
C GLN A 84 23.61 4.35 -17.85
N GLY A 85 22.30 4.40 -18.05
CA GLY A 85 21.45 3.26 -18.37
C GLY A 85 20.52 3.47 -19.54
N VAL A 86 19.51 2.63 -19.61
CA VAL A 86 18.46 2.70 -20.62
C VAL A 86 17.22 3.33 -20.02
N ILE A 87 16.71 4.36 -20.67
CA ILE A 87 15.41 4.99 -20.38
C ILE A 87 14.38 4.41 -21.33
N PHE A 88 13.28 3.85 -20.80
CA PHE A 88 12.13 3.42 -21.57
C PHE A 88 11.09 4.52 -21.51
N THR A 89 10.83 5.20 -22.62
CA THR A 89 9.95 6.38 -22.65
C THR A 89 8.47 6.03 -22.72
N ARG A 90 8.13 4.78 -23.01
CA ARG A 90 6.75 4.28 -23.11
C ARG A 90 6.56 3.00 -22.30
N ALA A 91 6.84 3.11 -20.97
CA ALA A 91 6.60 2.05 -20.02
C ALA A 91 5.26 2.27 -19.31
N PHE A 92 4.46 1.22 -19.18
CA PHE A 92 3.13 1.29 -18.57
C PHE A 92 2.95 0.25 -17.47
N CYS A 93 2.27 0.64 -16.40
CA CYS A 93 1.73 -0.28 -15.42
C CYS A 93 0.41 -0.91 -15.92
N HIS A 94 -0.09 -1.86 -15.16
CA HIS A 94 -1.32 -2.60 -15.49
C HIS A 94 -2.51 -2.18 -14.66
N VAL A 95 -2.27 -1.58 -13.49
CA VAL A 95 -3.31 -1.13 -12.55
C VAL A 95 -2.80 0.13 -11.84
N PRO A 96 -3.61 1.20 -11.74
CA PRO A 96 -3.25 2.39 -10.97
C PRO A 96 -3.52 2.19 -9.46
N LEU A 97 -3.00 1.11 -8.87
CA LEU A 97 -3.12 0.74 -7.47
C LEU A 97 -1.90 -0.06 -7.02
N THR A 98 -1.44 0.18 -5.82
CA THR A 98 -0.16 -0.28 -5.28
C THR A 98 0.00 -1.81 -5.24
N LEU A 99 -0.91 -2.54 -4.56
CA LEU A 99 -0.78 -4.00 -4.41
C LEU A 99 -0.87 -4.78 -5.73
N PRO A 100 -1.89 -4.56 -6.58
CA PRO A 100 -1.98 -5.30 -7.84
C PRO A 100 -0.86 -4.93 -8.81
N SER A 101 -0.40 -3.68 -8.84
CA SER A 101 0.73 -3.28 -9.69
C SER A 101 2.04 -3.92 -9.25
N HIS A 102 2.35 -3.92 -7.94
CA HIS A 102 3.53 -4.64 -7.43
C HIS A 102 3.42 -6.16 -7.65
N THR A 103 2.20 -6.72 -7.61
CA THR A 103 2.01 -8.14 -7.96
C THR A 103 2.37 -8.41 -9.43
N CYS A 104 2.03 -7.49 -10.35
CA CYS A 104 2.47 -7.57 -11.75
C CYS A 104 4.00 -7.56 -11.85
N ILE A 105 4.68 -6.64 -11.13
CA ILE A 105 6.15 -6.52 -11.10
C ILE A 105 6.77 -7.82 -10.58
N MET A 106 6.32 -8.29 -9.42
CA MET A 106 6.94 -9.43 -8.73
C MET A 106 6.68 -10.77 -9.38
N THR A 107 5.55 -10.95 -10.09
CA THR A 107 5.16 -12.24 -10.68
C THR A 107 5.34 -12.30 -12.20
N GLY A 108 5.47 -11.16 -12.88
CA GLY A 108 5.50 -11.08 -14.34
C GLY A 108 4.18 -11.50 -15.00
N LYS A 109 3.04 -11.37 -14.28
CA LYS A 109 1.70 -11.79 -14.72
C LYS A 109 0.72 -10.61 -14.72
N THR A 110 -0.29 -10.68 -15.59
CA THR A 110 -1.39 -9.70 -15.63
C THR A 110 -2.36 -9.87 -14.45
N PRO A 111 -3.15 -8.84 -14.09
CA PRO A 111 -4.16 -8.92 -13.04
C PRO A 111 -5.15 -10.09 -13.20
N PRO A 112 -5.69 -10.40 -14.40
CA PRO A 112 -6.49 -11.61 -14.58
C PRO A 112 -5.73 -12.90 -14.31
N ALA A 113 -4.42 -12.94 -14.56
CA ALA A 113 -3.60 -14.13 -14.36
C ALA A 113 -3.18 -14.33 -12.90
N HIS A 114 -2.85 -13.27 -12.16
CA HIS A 114 -2.47 -13.37 -10.75
C HIS A 114 -3.65 -13.17 -9.78
N ALA A 115 -4.81 -12.73 -10.26
CA ALA A 115 -6.07 -12.58 -9.53
C ALA A 115 -6.11 -11.49 -8.43
N VAL A 116 -5.04 -10.74 -8.18
CA VAL A 116 -5.01 -9.60 -7.25
C VAL A 116 -5.48 -8.35 -7.99
N ARG A 117 -6.63 -7.78 -7.58
CA ARG A 117 -7.34 -6.78 -8.40
C ARG A 117 -7.56 -5.43 -7.67
N ASP A 118 -7.29 -5.37 -6.37
CA ASP A 118 -7.55 -4.20 -5.53
C ASP A 118 -6.63 -4.19 -4.29
N ASN A 119 -6.50 -3.05 -3.63
CA ASN A 119 -5.82 -2.92 -2.36
C ASN A 119 -6.71 -3.45 -1.22
N GLY A 120 -6.14 -4.28 -0.32
CA GLY A 120 -6.75 -4.68 0.94
C GLY A 120 -7.80 -5.79 0.90
N ARG A 121 -8.41 -6.08 -0.27
CA ARG A 121 -9.36 -7.21 -0.43
C ARG A 121 -8.72 -8.46 -0.99
N PHE A 122 -7.47 -8.38 -1.40
CA PHE A 122 -6.76 -9.43 -2.08
C PHE A 122 -5.44 -9.71 -1.39
N VAL A 123 -5.00 -10.95 -1.52
CA VAL A 123 -3.69 -11.42 -1.07
C VAL A 123 -3.03 -12.14 -2.22
N VAL A 124 -1.73 -11.95 -2.41
CA VAL A 124 -0.97 -12.65 -3.44
C VAL A 124 -1.01 -14.15 -3.18
N PRO A 125 -1.58 -14.96 -4.10
CA PRO A 125 -1.63 -16.41 -3.94
C PRO A 125 -0.26 -17.06 -3.79
N ALA A 126 -0.14 -17.98 -2.84
CA ALA A 126 1.13 -18.69 -2.56
C ALA A 126 1.60 -19.58 -3.71
N GLU A 127 0.72 -19.86 -4.67
CA GLU A 127 1.04 -20.64 -5.88
C GLU A 127 1.79 -19.85 -6.94
N LEU A 128 1.82 -18.51 -6.80
CA LEU A 128 2.51 -17.63 -7.75
C LEU A 128 3.99 -17.57 -7.42
N LEU A 129 4.81 -17.83 -8.42
CA LEU A 129 6.27 -17.64 -8.29
C LEU A 129 6.62 -16.16 -8.37
N THR A 130 7.27 -15.64 -7.34
CA THR A 130 7.78 -14.26 -7.29
C THR A 130 9.24 -14.16 -7.73
N ILE A 131 9.70 -12.93 -8.11
CA ILE A 131 11.11 -12.65 -8.35
C ILE A 131 11.97 -13.07 -7.14
N ALA A 132 11.50 -12.79 -5.92
CA ALA A 132 12.24 -13.09 -4.69
C ALA A 132 12.40 -14.60 -4.49
N GLU A 133 11.32 -15.39 -4.63
CA GLU A 133 11.41 -16.85 -4.55
C GLU A 133 12.32 -17.43 -5.62
N TYR A 134 12.20 -16.93 -6.85
CA TYR A 134 13.06 -17.35 -7.94
C TYR A 134 14.55 -17.08 -7.63
N LEU A 135 14.89 -15.86 -7.25
CA LEU A 135 16.29 -15.48 -6.96
C LEU A 135 16.81 -16.19 -5.71
N LYS A 136 15.98 -16.37 -4.67
CA LYS A 136 16.34 -17.19 -3.50
C LYS A 136 16.69 -18.62 -3.89
N SER A 137 15.90 -19.23 -4.80
CA SER A 137 16.21 -20.58 -5.34
C SER A 137 17.52 -20.63 -6.13
N GLN A 138 18.00 -19.49 -6.60
CA GLN A 138 19.30 -19.36 -7.29
C GLN A 138 20.45 -19.00 -6.34
N GLY A 139 20.22 -18.98 -5.02
CA GLY A 139 21.23 -18.73 -3.99
C GLY A 139 21.44 -17.26 -3.62
N TYR A 140 20.51 -16.38 -3.98
CA TYR A 140 20.54 -14.97 -3.58
C TYR A 140 20.04 -14.79 -2.14
N ALA A 141 20.71 -13.92 -1.38
CA ALA A 141 20.12 -13.32 -0.19
C ALA A 141 19.06 -12.30 -0.61
N THR A 142 17.86 -12.36 -0.03
CA THR A 142 16.71 -11.57 -0.51
C THR A 142 16.15 -10.68 0.59
N ALA A 143 16.00 -9.38 0.29
CA ALA A 143 15.39 -8.45 1.24
C ALA A 143 14.46 -7.45 0.56
N ALA A 144 13.45 -7.01 1.31
CA ALA A 144 12.60 -5.89 0.98
C ALA A 144 12.51 -4.93 2.17
N VAL A 145 12.43 -3.62 1.87
CA VAL A 145 12.06 -2.57 2.82
C VAL A 145 10.95 -1.77 2.19
N ILE A 146 9.79 -1.77 2.81
CA ILE A 146 8.59 -1.15 2.26
C ILE A 146 8.19 0.14 3.00
N GLY A 147 7.69 1.13 2.26
CA GLY A 147 7.31 2.44 2.78
C GLY A 147 5.82 2.59 3.10
N GLY A 148 4.94 1.74 2.54
CA GLY A 148 3.49 1.89 2.67
C GLY A 148 2.72 0.60 2.95
N TYR A 149 1.58 0.73 3.61
CA TYR A 149 0.77 -0.40 4.08
C TYR A 149 0.18 -1.29 2.97
N PRO A 150 -0.17 -0.79 1.77
CA PRO A 150 -0.72 -1.66 0.72
C PRO A 150 0.18 -2.82 0.32
N VAL A 151 1.49 -2.73 0.56
CA VAL A 151 2.48 -3.80 0.31
C VAL A 151 2.99 -4.47 1.58
N HIS A 152 2.28 -4.33 2.73
CA HIS A 152 2.61 -5.02 3.97
C HIS A 152 2.60 -6.56 3.78
N SER A 153 3.42 -7.30 4.53
CA SER A 153 3.58 -8.77 4.42
C SER A 153 2.27 -9.55 4.48
N ARG A 154 1.29 -9.04 5.20
CA ARG A 154 -0.06 -9.63 5.28
C ARG A 154 -0.76 -9.80 3.92
N PHE A 155 -0.36 -9.02 2.92
CA PHE A 155 -0.90 -9.12 1.55
C PHE A 155 -0.10 -10.08 0.65
N GLY A 156 0.89 -10.79 1.19
CA GLY A 156 1.56 -11.90 0.54
C GLY A 156 2.72 -11.54 -0.39
N LEU A 157 3.12 -10.27 -0.51
CA LEU A 157 4.31 -9.88 -1.30
C LEU A 157 5.65 -10.24 -0.64
N ASN A 158 5.62 -10.67 0.63
CA ASN A 158 6.80 -11.12 1.36
C ASN A 158 7.32 -12.52 0.93
N GLN A 159 6.60 -13.20 0.01
CA GLN A 159 6.97 -14.51 -0.49
C GLN A 159 8.37 -14.49 -1.11
N GLY A 160 9.27 -15.37 -0.62
CA GLY A 160 10.63 -15.52 -1.11
C GLY A 160 11.67 -14.59 -0.50
N PHE A 161 11.28 -13.60 0.29
CA PHE A 161 12.23 -12.74 0.99
C PHE A 161 12.74 -13.38 2.29
N ASP A 162 14.05 -13.32 2.53
CA ASP A 162 14.67 -13.71 3.80
C ASP A 162 14.43 -12.64 4.88
N THR A 163 14.41 -11.36 4.46
CA THR A 163 14.11 -10.20 5.29
C THR A 163 13.03 -9.39 4.59
N TYR A 164 11.92 -9.15 5.28
CA TYR A 164 10.86 -8.25 4.80
C TYR A 164 10.61 -7.21 5.91
N ASP A 165 11.12 -6.00 5.74
CA ASP A 165 10.98 -4.92 6.72
C ASP A 165 9.77 -4.08 6.37
N ASP A 166 8.64 -4.41 7.00
CA ASP A 166 7.34 -3.74 6.89
C ASP A 166 6.93 -3.04 8.19
N ARG A 167 7.92 -2.68 9.02
CA ARG A 167 7.69 -1.87 10.22
C ARG A 167 7.36 -0.45 9.82
N LEU A 168 6.08 -0.19 9.63
CA LEU A 168 5.57 1.13 9.34
C LEU A 168 5.52 1.93 10.64
N GLY A 169 6.07 3.13 10.63
CA GLY A 169 5.93 4.08 11.71
C GLY A 169 4.55 4.74 11.61
N GLU A 170 3.99 5.11 12.75
CA GLU A 170 2.85 6.00 12.77
C GLU A 170 3.37 7.43 12.61
N ILE A 171 3.21 8.01 11.43
CA ILE A 171 3.45 9.44 11.24
C ILE A 171 2.26 10.17 11.85
N LYS A 172 2.50 10.82 13.00
CA LYS A 172 1.49 11.66 13.66
C LYS A 172 1.48 13.02 13.02
N GLU A 173 0.64 13.23 12.02
CA GLU A 173 0.41 14.55 11.44
C GLU A 173 -1.07 14.93 11.60
N ALA A 174 -1.32 16.14 12.14
CA ALA A 174 -2.65 16.74 12.28
C ALA A 174 -3.76 15.79 12.84
N ASN A 175 -3.45 14.92 13.81
CA ASN A 175 -4.33 13.90 14.40
C ASN A 175 -4.67 12.70 13.50
N ARG A 176 -3.89 12.42 12.45
CA ARG A 176 -3.95 11.18 11.68
C ARG A 176 -2.69 10.35 11.93
N GLU A 177 -2.88 9.08 12.21
CA GLU A 177 -1.83 8.07 12.21
C GLU A 177 -1.81 7.45 10.81
N LEU A 178 -0.80 7.81 10.00
CA LEU A 178 -0.63 7.23 8.66
C LEU A 178 0.19 5.95 8.75
N ALA A 179 -0.27 4.90 8.10
CA ALA A 179 0.41 3.61 8.06
C ALA A 179 1.51 3.60 6.97
N GLU A 180 2.51 4.48 7.15
CA GLU A 180 3.61 4.68 6.20
C GLU A 180 4.91 5.08 6.88
N VAL A 181 6.02 5.07 6.15
CA VAL A 181 7.31 5.66 6.55
C VAL A 181 7.91 6.45 5.39
N ARG A 182 8.60 7.53 5.72
CA ARG A 182 9.26 8.40 4.74
C ARG A 182 10.43 7.71 4.03
N ALA A 183 10.73 8.15 2.83
CA ALA A 183 11.81 7.62 1.99
C ALA A 183 13.19 7.56 2.69
N GLU A 184 13.49 8.48 3.60
CA GLU A 184 14.73 8.44 4.41
C GLU A 184 14.80 7.17 5.27
N VAL A 185 13.68 6.76 5.90
CA VAL A 185 13.62 5.57 6.75
C VAL A 185 13.87 4.31 5.92
N VAL A 186 13.20 4.22 4.76
CA VAL A 186 13.41 3.12 3.79
C VAL A 186 14.88 3.05 3.36
N THR A 187 15.47 4.20 2.99
CA THR A 187 16.88 4.29 2.59
C THR A 187 17.81 3.86 3.72
N ASN A 188 17.60 4.35 4.94
CA ASN A 188 18.46 4.03 6.09
C ASN A 188 18.44 2.52 6.40
N ARG A 189 17.26 1.88 6.37
CA ARG A 189 17.08 0.43 6.59
C ARG A 189 17.72 -0.38 5.46
N GLY A 190 17.51 0.01 4.20
CA GLY A 190 18.15 -0.61 3.03
C GLY A 190 19.66 -0.54 3.10
N LEU A 191 20.22 0.63 3.44
CA LEU A 191 21.68 0.82 3.63
C LEU A 191 22.22 0.00 4.80
N ALA A 192 21.47 -0.14 5.90
CA ALA A 192 21.87 -0.98 7.03
C ALA A 192 21.95 -2.45 6.61
N TRP A 193 20.97 -2.96 5.86
CA TRP A 193 20.98 -4.32 5.35
C TRP A 193 22.13 -4.57 4.36
N LEU A 194 22.37 -3.65 3.40
CA LEU A 194 23.47 -3.75 2.43
C LEU A 194 24.87 -3.81 3.08
N LYS A 195 25.06 -3.27 4.28
CA LYS A 195 26.30 -3.33 5.04
C LYS A 195 26.56 -4.71 5.67
N SER A 196 25.53 -5.54 5.81
CA SER A 196 25.60 -6.83 6.51
C SER A 196 25.47 -8.04 5.60
N VAL A 197 24.97 -7.85 4.37
CA VAL A 197 24.68 -8.94 3.44
C VAL A 197 25.93 -9.31 2.61
N SER A 198 26.02 -10.60 2.24
CA SER A 198 26.99 -11.11 1.28
C SER A 198 26.38 -11.21 -0.12
N GLU A 199 27.20 -11.01 -1.15
CA GLU A 199 26.78 -11.20 -2.55
C GLU A 199 26.64 -12.70 -2.89
N PRO A 200 25.76 -13.10 -3.81
CA PRO A 200 24.80 -12.22 -4.53
C PRO A 200 23.54 -11.93 -3.71
N TRP A 201 22.97 -10.76 -3.93
CA TRP A 201 21.74 -10.34 -3.24
C TRP A 201 20.71 -9.73 -4.19
N PHE A 202 19.43 -9.81 -3.77
CA PHE A 202 18.31 -9.07 -4.32
C PHE A 202 17.72 -8.18 -3.24
N LEU A 203 17.66 -6.87 -3.51
CA LEU A 203 17.03 -5.89 -2.63
C LEU A 203 15.91 -5.17 -3.36
N TRP A 204 14.73 -5.16 -2.77
CA TRP A 204 13.61 -4.32 -3.17
C TRP A 204 13.43 -3.19 -2.16
N LEU A 205 13.49 -1.94 -2.64
CA LEU A 205 13.15 -0.74 -1.87
C LEU A 205 11.89 -0.12 -2.46
N HIS A 206 10.85 0.00 -1.63
CA HIS A 206 9.61 0.65 -1.98
C HIS A 206 9.49 1.97 -1.23
N PHE A 207 9.59 3.09 -1.94
CA PHE A 207 9.36 4.43 -1.43
C PHE A 207 7.89 4.78 -1.59
N TYR A 208 7.26 5.26 -0.51
CA TYR A 208 5.85 5.64 -0.52
C TYR A 208 5.66 7.11 -0.89
N ASP A 209 6.61 8.01 -0.51
CA ASP A 209 6.66 9.35 -1.12
C ASP A 209 6.90 9.21 -2.65
N PRO A 210 6.21 9.96 -3.53
CA PRO A 210 5.22 11.02 -3.31
C PRO A 210 3.76 10.49 -3.34
N HIS A 211 3.10 10.29 -2.22
CA HIS A 211 1.72 9.82 -2.11
C HIS A 211 0.85 10.81 -1.30
N ASP A 212 -0.44 11.00 -1.69
CA ASP A 212 -1.38 11.85 -0.93
C ASP A 212 -1.60 11.29 0.51
N PRO A 213 -1.53 12.23 1.51
CA PRO A 213 -1.32 13.68 1.47
C PRO A 213 0.16 14.04 1.23
N TYR A 214 0.40 14.99 0.31
CA TYR A 214 1.76 15.39 -0.03
C TYR A 214 2.32 16.34 1.04
N GLU A 215 3.21 15.84 1.88
CA GLU A 215 3.79 16.56 3.02
C GLU A 215 5.32 16.40 3.05
N PRO A 216 6.04 16.97 2.08
CA PRO A 216 7.49 16.84 2.01
C PRO A 216 8.16 17.41 3.27
N PRO A 217 9.26 16.79 3.75
CA PRO A 217 10.02 17.32 4.88
C PRO A 217 10.75 18.61 4.51
N GLU A 218 11.20 19.36 5.52
CA GLU A 218 12.12 20.49 5.25
C GLU A 218 13.47 19.99 4.71
N PRO A 219 14.10 20.71 3.77
CA PRO A 219 13.72 22.05 3.26
C PRO A 219 12.74 22.01 2.07
N TYR A 220 12.27 20.83 1.65
CA TYR A 220 11.41 20.65 0.47
C TYR A 220 10.03 21.27 0.67
N ARG A 221 9.45 21.18 1.87
CA ARG A 221 8.18 21.83 2.23
C ARG A 221 8.19 23.31 1.91
N THR A 222 9.19 24.03 2.41
CA THR A 222 9.33 25.48 2.16
C THR A 222 9.63 25.78 0.69
N LYS A 223 10.48 24.99 0.03
CA LYS A 223 10.89 25.22 -1.36
C LYS A 223 9.74 24.97 -2.35
N PHE A 224 8.88 24.02 -2.06
CA PHE A 224 7.78 23.58 -2.94
C PHE A 224 6.39 23.85 -2.35
N LEU A 225 6.22 24.95 -1.63
CA LEU A 225 4.98 25.31 -0.92
C LEU A 225 3.72 25.24 -1.80
N ASN A 226 3.82 25.57 -3.09
CA ASN A 226 2.71 25.57 -4.05
C ASN A 226 2.59 24.26 -4.86
N ASN A 227 3.54 23.35 -4.72
CA ASN A 227 3.53 22.07 -5.40
C ASN A 227 4.20 21.00 -4.52
N PRO A 228 3.53 20.57 -3.45
CA PRO A 228 4.11 19.65 -2.47
C PRO A 228 4.44 18.27 -3.06
N TYR A 229 3.69 17.79 -4.08
CA TYR A 229 4.02 16.57 -4.79
C TYR A 229 5.43 16.62 -5.41
N GLU A 230 5.78 17.72 -6.11
CA GLU A 230 7.14 17.89 -6.64
C GLU A 230 8.18 18.04 -5.53
N GLY A 231 7.77 18.54 -4.36
CA GLY A 231 8.61 18.57 -3.17
C GLY A 231 9.00 17.16 -2.70
N GLU A 232 8.06 16.23 -2.70
CA GLU A 232 8.32 14.84 -2.37
C GLU A 232 9.14 14.10 -3.44
N VAL A 233 8.87 14.38 -4.73
CA VAL A 233 9.71 13.86 -5.83
C VAL A 233 11.17 14.28 -5.65
N ALA A 234 11.42 15.56 -5.34
CA ALA A 234 12.78 16.06 -5.09
C ALA A 234 13.42 15.42 -3.85
N TYR A 235 12.63 15.17 -2.82
CA TYR A 235 13.07 14.49 -1.61
C TYR A 235 13.45 13.03 -1.87
N VAL A 236 12.64 12.29 -2.62
CA VAL A 236 12.95 10.91 -3.02
C VAL A 236 14.19 10.86 -3.90
N ASP A 237 14.37 11.81 -4.85
CA ASP A 237 15.59 11.90 -5.65
C ASP A 237 16.86 12.00 -4.78
N GLU A 238 16.81 12.78 -3.69
CA GLU A 238 17.92 12.83 -2.72
C GLU A 238 18.18 11.47 -2.07
N GLN A 239 17.13 10.75 -1.66
CA GLN A 239 17.26 9.46 -1.02
C GLN A 239 17.81 8.39 -1.98
N VAL A 240 17.36 8.39 -3.23
CA VAL A 240 17.96 7.57 -4.31
C VAL A 240 19.44 7.94 -4.49
N GLY A 241 19.78 9.22 -4.45
CA GLY A 241 21.16 9.70 -4.52
C GLY A 241 22.05 9.14 -3.41
N ARG A 242 21.57 9.09 -2.17
CA ARG A 242 22.25 8.49 -1.03
C ARG A 242 22.57 7.01 -1.27
N LEU A 243 21.59 6.26 -1.75
CA LEU A 243 21.72 4.84 -2.08
C LEU A 243 22.76 4.61 -3.18
N LEU A 244 22.65 5.33 -4.30
CA LEU A 244 23.57 5.21 -5.43
C LEU A 244 25.01 5.59 -5.06
N ASN A 245 25.18 6.60 -4.22
CA ASN A 245 26.51 6.98 -3.71
C ASN A 245 27.12 5.89 -2.83
N TYR A 246 26.33 5.24 -1.98
CA TYR A 246 26.80 4.10 -1.20
C TYR A 246 27.27 2.94 -2.08
N LEU A 247 26.43 2.52 -3.06
CA LEU A 247 26.80 1.45 -4.00
C LEU A 247 28.11 1.77 -4.74
N LYS A 248 28.30 3.03 -5.13
CA LYS A 248 29.54 3.47 -5.78
C LYS A 248 30.75 3.41 -4.85
N GLN A 249 30.63 3.92 -3.62
CA GLN A 249 31.72 3.94 -2.63
C GLN A 249 32.13 2.53 -2.18
N SER A 250 31.17 1.60 -2.14
CA SER A 250 31.39 0.19 -1.79
C SER A 250 31.79 -0.69 -2.99
N ASN A 251 32.01 -0.09 -4.17
CA ASN A 251 32.29 -0.79 -5.44
C ASN A 251 31.20 -1.78 -5.89
N LEU A 252 30.02 -1.77 -5.27
CA LEU A 252 28.90 -2.64 -5.61
C LEU A 252 28.24 -2.26 -6.94
N SER A 253 28.26 -0.98 -7.33
CA SER A 253 27.64 -0.50 -8.57
C SER A 253 28.17 -1.17 -9.84
N GLN A 254 29.41 -1.69 -9.81
CA GLN A 254 30.01 -2.38 -10.96
C GLN A 254 29.48 -3.79 -11.17
N ASN A 255 28.80 -4.37 -10.17
CA ASN A 255 28.25 -5.72 -10.19
C ASN A 255 26.74 -5.74 -9.79
N THR A 256 26.00 -4.66 -10.03
CA THR A 256 24.59 -4.56 -9.65
C THR A 256 23.75 -4.15 -10.84
N LEU A 257 22.69 -4.94 -11.13
CA LEU A 257 21.56 -4.51 -11.96
C LEU A 257 20.68 -3.60 -11.12
N ILE A 258 20.48 -2.36 -11.55
CA ILE A 258 19.58 -1.41 -10.90
C ILE A 258 18.39 -1.16 -11.81
N ILE A 259 17.18 -1.38 -11.30
CA ILE A 259 15.91 -1.08 -11.96
C ILE A 259 15.18 -0.05 -11.10
N LEU A 260 14.84 1.11 -11.68
CA LEU A 260 14.03 2.13 -11.06
C LEU A 260 12.75 2.29 -11.88
N THR A 261 11.61 2.18 -11.22
CA THR A 261 10.29 2.40 -11.80
C THR A 261 9.32 2.96 -10.76
N ALA A 262 8.15 3.44 -11.19
CA ALA A 262 7.00 3.60 -10.30
C ALA A 262 6.11 2.37 -10.41
N ASP A 263 5.28 2.12 -9.41
CA ASP A 263 4.22 1.12 -9.52
C ASP A 263 3.05 1.62 -10.36
N HIS A 264 2.65 2.88 -10.19
CA HIS A 264 1.73 3.64 -11.04
C HIS A 264 2.05 5.14 -10.93
N GLY A 265 1.31 5.96 -11.66
CA GLY A 265 1.41 7.41 -11.59
C GLY A 265 0.31 8.03 -10.72
N GLU A 266 0.14 9.34 -10.87
CA GLU A 266 -0.80 10.19 -10.13
C GLU A 266 -1.52 11.14 -11.07
N SER A 267 -2.84 11.29 -10.96
CA SER A 267 -3.59 12.15 -11.88
C SER A 267 -3.32 13.64 -11.65
N LEU A 268 -3.20 14.09 -10.41
CA LEU A 268 -2.97 15.51 -10.05
C LEU A 268 -4.00 16.47 -10.66
N GLY A 269 -5.24 16.00 -10.87
CA GLY A 269 -6.33 16.76 -11.50
C GLY A 269 -6.51 16.53 -12.99
N ASP A 270 -5.57 15.85 -13.66
CA ASP A 270 -5.72 15.49 -15.07
C ASP A 270 -6.95 14.58 -15.24
N HIS A 271 -7.73 14.79 -16.30
CA HIS A 271 -9.00 14.11 -16.57
C HIS A 271 -10.03 14.17 -15.42
N GLY A 272 -9.87 15.11 -14.47
CA GLY A 272 -10.81 15.34 -13.38
C GLY A 272 -10.67 14.37 -12.20
N GLU A 273 -9.60 13.59 -12.12
CA GLU A 273 -9.23 12.75 -10.97
C GLU A 273 -8.15 13.45 -10.15
N SER A 274 -8.40 13.64 -8.84
CA SER A 274 -7.46 14.36 -7.96
C SER A 274 -6.20 13.55 -7.67
N THR A 275 -6.34 12.24 -7.45
CA THR A 275 -5.27 11.32 -7.08
C THR A 275 -5.17 10.17 -8.08
N HIS A 276 -5.46 8.94 -7.69
CA HIS A 276 -5.40 7.74 -8.53
C HIS A 276 -6.47 6.71 -8.12
N GLY A 277 -6.60 5.64 -8.87
CA GLY A 277 -7.43 4.49 -8.52
C GLY A 277 -8.86 4.53 -9.04
N PHE A 278 -9.26 5.55 -9.78
CA PHE A 278 -10.56 5.63 -10.43
C PHE A 278 -10.48 5.49 -11.95
N LEU A 279 -9.53 6.16 -12.58
CA LEU A 279 -9.36 6.22 -14.04
C LEU A 279 -8.09 5.49 -14.49
N THR A 280 -7.99 5.29 -15.80
CA THR A 280 -6.88 4.56 -16.43
C THR A 280 -6.21 5.36 -17.54
N TYR A 281 -6.12 6.68 -17.37
CA TYR A 281 -5.42 7.54 -18.31
C TYR A 281 -3.90 7.51 -18.09
N ASN A 282 -3.14 8.05 -19.04
CA ASN A 282 -1.69 8.02 -18.99
C ASN A 282 -1.06 8.64 -17.74
N PRO A 283 -1.62 9.70 -17.12
CA PRO A 283 -1.09 10.22 -15.86
C PRO A 283 -0.93 9.16 -14.76
N THR A 284 -1.81 8.16 -14.71
CA THR A 284 -1.76 7.09 -13.72
C THR A 284 -1.11 5.80 -14.25
N LEU A 285 -1.10 5.56 -15.57
CA LEU A 285 -0.58 4.31 -16.14
C LEU A 285 0.84 4.43 -16.73
N TRP A 286 1.25 5.62 -17.20
CA TRP A 286 2.57 5.84 -17.76
C TRP A 286 3.59 6.10 -16.67
N VAL A 287 4.51 5.16 -16.49
CA VAL A 287 5.49 5.14 -15.41
C VAL A 287 6.92 5.33 -15.92
N PRO A 288 7.83 5.89 -15.13
CA PRO A 288 9.25 5.87 -15.46
C PRO A 288 9.78 4.43 -15.41
N LEU A 289 10.72 4.13 -16.30
CA LEU A 289 11.49 2.88 -16.24
C LEU A 289 12.91 3.14 -16.69
N ILE A 290 13.86 2.98 -15.77
CA ILE A 290 15.30 3.15 -15.95
C ILE A 290 16.00 1.87 -15.54
N ILE A 291 16.84 1.32 -16.43
CA ILE A 291 17.60 0.10 -16.17
C ILE A 291 19.08 0.36 -16.43
N THR A 292 19.91 0.12 -15.42
CA THR A 292 21.38 0.23 -15.53
C THR A 292 22.08 -0.95 -14.88
N GLY A 293 23.29 -1.23 -15.33
CA GLY A 293 24.11 -2.32 -14.79
C GLY A 293 25.28 -2.68 -15.68
N PRO A 294 26.10 -3.66 -15.27
CA PRO A 294 27.24 -4.13 -16.06
C PRO A 294 26.83 -4.50 -17.49
N GLY A 295 27.55 -3.97 -18.48
CA GLY A 295 27.27 -4.25 -19.89
C GLY A 295 26.04 -3.58 -20.49
N ILE A 296 25.26 -2.84 -19.71
CA ILE A 296 24.17 -2.00 -20.20
C ILE A 296 24.75 -0.64 -20.63
N ARG A 297 24.42 -0.23 -21.86
CA ARG A 297 24.86 1.07 -22.41
C ARG A 297 23.72 2.06 -22.37
N ALA A 298 24.04 3.32 -22.16
CA ALA A 298 23.07 4.40 -22.21
C ALA A 298 22.30 4.41 -23.54
N ALA A 299 20.98 4.39 -23.44
CA ALA A 299 20.07 4.43 -24.61
C ALA A 299 18.70 5.01 -24.20
N ARG A 300 17.97 5.49 -25.19
CA ARG A 300 16.55 5.89 -25.04
C ARG A 300 15.71 4.97 -25.93
N VAL A 301 14.76 4.26 -25.34
CA VAL A 301 13.92 3.25 -26.00
C VAL A 301 12.49 3.72 -26.00
N GLU A 302 11.92 3.91 -27.21
CA GLU A 302 10.53 4.38 -27.41
C GLU A 302 9.53 3.24 -27.63
N GLN A 303 9.99 1.99 -27.56
CA GLN A 303 9.12 0.83 -27.72
C GLN A 303 8.20 0.67 -26.52
N LEU A 304 6.97 0.25 -26.78
CA LEU A 304 5.97 -0.05 -25.76
C LEU A 304 6.42 -1.22 -24.90
N VAL A 305 6.52 -1.01 -23.58
CA VAL A 305 6.95 -1.98 -22.55
C VAL A 305 6.08 -1.89 -21.30
N SER A 306 6.10 -2.92 -20.46
CA SER A 306 5.33 -2.92 -19.22
C SER A 306 6.07 -3.57 -18.05
N HIS A 307 5.48 -3.49 -16.86
CA HIS A 307 6.02 -4.11 -15.65
C HIS A 307 6.25 -5.63 -15.78
N LEU A 308 5.46 -6.33 -16.60
CA LEU A 308 5.64 -7.78 -16.81
C LEU A 308 7.00 -8.11 -17.42
N ASP A 309 7.61 -7.15 -18.13
CA ASP A 309 8.88 -7.34 -18.80
C ASP A 309 10.08 -7.33 -17.83
N LEU A 310 9.88 -6.94 -16.55
CA LEU A 310 10.96 -6.82 -15.56
C LEU A 310 11.50 -8.18 -15.13
N PHE A 311 10.64 -9.12 -14.76
CA PHE A 311 11.09 -10.45 -14.32
C PHE A 311 11.89 -11.20 -15.40
N PRO A 312 11.41 -11.34 -16.65
CA PRO A 312 12.21 -11.96 -17.70
C PRO A 312 13.49 -11.19 -18.03
N THR A 313 13.52 -9.86 -17.83
CA THR A 313 14.74 -9.05 -18.01
C THR A 313 15.78 -9.36 -16.95
N ILE A 314 15.38 -9.53 -15.69
CA ILE A 314 16.28 -9.96 -14.60
C ILE A 314 16.86 -11.34 -14.90
N CYS A 315 16.02 -12.31 -15.29
CA CYS A 315 16.47 -13.65 -15.66
C CYS A 315 17.52 -13.61 -16.79
N ASP A 316 17.26 -12.86 -17.86
CA ASP A 316 18.15 -12.75 -19.02
C ASP A 316 19.46 -12.05 -18.66
N PHE A 317 19.40 -10.97 -17.87
CA PHE A 317 20.58 -10.26 -17.39
C PHE A 317 21.50 -11.17 -16.57
N LEU A 318 20.94 -11.98 -15.69
CA LEU A 318 21.66 -12.92 -14.84
C LEU A 318 22.04 -14.22 -15.59
N SER A 319 21.72 -14.34 -16.89
CA SER A 319 21.92 -15.56 -17.68
C SER A 319 21.30 -16.81 -17.04
N ARG A 320 20.11 -16.64 -16.44
CA ARG A 320 19.36 -17.70 -15.77
C ARG A 320 18.14 -18.13 -16.60
N PRO A 321 17.71 -19.40 -16.50
CA PRO A 321 16.52 -19.88 -17.19
C PRO A 321 15.28 -19.05 -16.80
N LYS A 322 14.51 -18.68 -17.77
CA LYS A 322 13.25 -17.94 -17.57
C LYS A 322 12.13 -18.93 -17.22
N PRO A 323 11.36 -18.72 -16.16
CA PRO A 323 10.13 -19.46 -15.92
C PRO A 323 9.20 -19.46 -17.15
N ALA A 324 8.61 -20.62 -17.47
CA ALA A 324 7.89 -20.81 -18.73
C ALA A 324 6.55 -20.03 -18.79
N ASP A 325 5.99 -19.71 -17.64
CA ASP A 325 4.66 -19.11 -17.46
C ASP A 325 4.70 -17.59 -17.31
N LEU A 326 5.88 -16.96 -17.48
CA LEU A 326 5.99 -15.51 -17.51
C LEU A 326 5.33 -14.93 -18.75
N GLU A 327 4.52 -13.87 -18.57
CA GLU A 327 3.84 -13.21 -19.66
C GLU A 327 4.69 -12.09 -20.30
N GLY A 328 5.73 -11.62 -19.61
CA GLY A 328 6.64 -10.59 -20.11
C GLY A 328 7.69 -11.11 -21.08
N ARG A 329 8.46 -10.17 -21.63
CA ARG A 329 9.61 -10.40 -22.54
C ARG A 329 10.83 -9.63 -22.03
N THR A 330 12.04 -10.10 -22.36
CA THR A 330 13.26 -9.39 -21.95
C THR A 330 13.43 -8.05 -22.65
N LEU A 331 13.80 -7.04 -21.91
CA LEU A 331 14.07 -5.69 -22.39
C LEU A 331 15.54 -5.51 -22.87
N LEU A 332 16.44 -6.44 -22.55
CA LEU A 332 17.86 -6.32 -22.92
C LEU A 332 18.11 -6.26 -24.42
N SER A 333 17.25 -6.89 -25.21
CA SER A 333 17.34 -6.80 -26.67
C SER A 333 16.98 -5.40 -27.17
N ALA A 334 15.98 -4.74 -26.58
CA ALA A 334 15.62 -3.36 -26.90
C ALA A 334 16.72 -2.37 -26.47
N ALA A 335 17.33 -2.60 -25.31
CA ALA A 335 18.51 -1.86 -24.86
C ALA A 335 19.69 -1.90 -25.85
N ARG A 336 19.76 -2.95 -26.67
CA ARG A 336 20.76 -3.12 -27.74
C ARG A 336 20.24 -2.66 -29.12
N GLY A 337 19.15 -1.90 -29.16
CA GLY A 337 18.55 -1.36 -30.40
C GLY A 337 17.73 -2.37 -31.22
N LYS A 338 17.43 -3.57 -30.69
CA LYS A 338 16.59 -4.56 -31.39
C LYS A 338 15.09 -4.26 -31.16
N ARG A 339 14.27 -4.55 -32.15
CA ARG A 339 12.82 -4.44 -32.02
C ARG A 339 12.27 -5.59 -31.18
N LEU A 340 11.44 -5.25 -30.18
CA LEU A 340 10.68 -6.24 -29.42
C LEU A 340 9.52 -6.79 -30.24
N PRO A 341 9.10 -8.04 -30.06
CA PRO A 341 7.84 -8.54 -30.60
C PRO A 341 6.68 -7.66 -30.12
N ALA A 342 5.73 -7.36 -31.01
CA ALA A 342 4.52 -6.62 -30.61
C ALA A 342 3.73 -7.45 -29.59
N LYS A 343 3.28 -6.80 -28.52
CA LYS A 343 2.45 -7.42 -27.48
C LYS A 343 1.51 -6.35 -26.91
N PRO A 344 0.19 -6.57 -26.89
CA PRO A 344 -0.73 -5.68 -26.21
C PRO A 344 -0.45 -5.62 -24.71
N ILE A 345 -0.59 -4.43 -24.12
CA ILE A 345 -0.51 -4.22 -22.67
C ILE A 345 -1.93 -4.11 -22.15
N TYR A 346 -2.36 -5.09 -21.38
CA TYR A 346 -3.61 -5.06 -20.61
C TYR A 346 -3.52 -4.06 -19.48
N PHE A 347 -4.61 -3.38 -19.16
CA PHE A 347 -4.76 -2.60 -17.93
C PHE A 347 -6.20 -2.64 -17.42
N GLU A 348 -6.39 -2.35 -16.14
CA GLU A 348 -7.69 -2.25 -15.49
C GLU A 348 -7.68 -1.28 -14.31
N CYS A 349 -8.88 -0.85 -13.91
CA CYS A 349 -9.14 -0.22 -12.62
C CYS A 349 -10.46 -0.73 -12.06
N LEU A 350 -10.40 -1.54 -11.01
CA LEU A 350 -11.56 -2.16 -10.39
C LEU A 350 -11.86 -1.62 -8.99
N TYR A 351 -11.07 -0.69 -8.47
CA TYR A 351 -11.34 -0.06 -7.18
C TYR A 351 -12.74 0.56 -7.08
N PRO A 352 -13.22 1.36 -8.07
CA PRO A 352 -14.59 1.89 -8.02
C PRO A 352 -15.68 0.80 -8.04
N TYR A 353 -15.40 -0.32 -8.72
CA TYR A 353 -16.31 -1.46 -8.76
C TYR A 353 -16.41 -2.17 -7.40
N TYR A 354 -15.27 -2.43 -6.76
CA TYR A 354 -15.25 -3.11 -5.47
C TYR A 354 -15.69 -2.22 -4.31
N SER A 355 -15.34 -0.94 -4.34
CA SER A 355 -15.61 -0.03 -3.23
C SER A 355 -16.98 0.65 -3.31
N ARG A 356 -17.50 0.89 -4.54
CA ARG A 356 -18.70 1.71 -4.75
C ARG A 356 -19.77 1.07 -5.63
N GLY A 357 -19.52 -0.12 -6.21
CA GLY A 357 -20.45 -0.76 -7.16
C GLY A 357 -20.61 -0.02 -8.48
N TRP A 358 -19.63 0.85 -8.86
CA TRP A 358 -19.59 1.51 -10.15
C TRP A 358 -19.13 0.55 -11.24
N ALA A 359 -19.23 0.98 -12.51
CA ALA A 359 -18.79 0.12 -13.61
C ALA A 359 -17.27 -0.14 -13.54
N PRO A 360 -16.81 -1.38 -13.80
CA PRO A 360 -15.39 -1.68 -13.91
C PRO A 360 -14.81 -1.03 -15.17
N ILE A 361 -13.54 -0.64 -15.11
CA ILE A 361 -12.76 -0.22 -16.27
C ILE A 361 -11.74 -1.30 -16.61
N HIS A 362 -11.72 -1.70 -17.87
CA HIS A 362 -10.69 -2.54 -18.47
C HIS A 362 -10.15 -1.87 -19.71
N GLY A 363 -8.99 -2.27 -20.18
CA GLY A 363 -8.48 -1.74 -21.43
C GLY A 363 -7.18 -2.39 -21.88
N HIS A 364 -6.67 -1.95 -23.02
CA HIS A 364 -5.37 -2.35 -23.50
C HIS A 364 -4.75 -1.30 -24.41
N ILE A 365 -3.41 -1.35 -24.47
CA ILE A 365 -2.63 -0.58 -25.45
C ILE A 365 -2.06 -1.58 -26.47
N ASP A 366 -2.39 -1.40 -27.74
CA ASP A 366 -1.86 -2.21 -28.83
C ASP A 366 -1.27 -1.29 -29.93
N GLY A 367 0.04 -1.34 -30.06
CA GLY A 367 0.79 -0.43 -30.93
C GLY A 367 0.60 1.03 -30.53
N ARG A 368 -0.08 1.80 -31.37
CA ARG A 368 -0.41 3.21 -31.11
C ARG A 368 -1.76 3.43 -30.44
N TRP A 369 -2.62 2.41 -30.41
CA TRP A 369 -4.00 2.55 -29.95
C TRP A 369 -4.12 2.16 -28.47
N LYS A 370 -4.78 3.02 -27.69
CA LYS A 370 -5.24 2.72 -26.34
C LYS A 370 -6.76 2.67 -26.32
N PHE A 371 -7.29 1.51 -25.99
CA PHE A 371 -8.72 1.25 -25.85
C PHE A 371 -9.11 1.13 -24.41
N ILE A 372 -10.08 1.93 -23.96
CA ILE A 372 -10.68 1.86 -22.62
C ILE A 372 -12.10 1.30 -22.77
N ASP A 373 -12.32 0.11 -22.21
CA ASP A 373 -13.60 -0.60 -22.24
C ASP A 373 -14.36 -0.34 -20.94
N SER A 374 -15.37 0.46 -21.03
CA SER A 374 -16.32 0.83 -19.98
C SER A 374 -17.69 1.03 -20.62
N PRO A 375 -18.77 1.31 -19.86
CA PRO A 375 -20.07 1.63 -20.45
C PRO A 375 -20.04 2.78 -21.47
N ILE A 376 -19.12 3.72 -21.30
CA ILE A 376 -18.81 4.78 -22.27
C ILE A 376 -17.38 4.50 -22.79
N PRO A 377 -17.21 3.73 -23.87
CA PRO A 377 -15.90 3.33 -24.34
C PRO A 377 -15.11 4.49 -24.94
N GLU A 378 -13.78 4.39 -24.88
CA GLU A 378 -12.86 5.39 -25.43
C GLU A 378 -11.73 4.75 -26.21
N LEU A 379 -11.24 5.46 -27.22
CA LEU A 379 -10.13 5.04 -28.07
C LEU A 379 -9.23 6.23 -28.38
N TYR A 380 -7.94 6.09 -28.08
CA TYR A 380 -6.93 7.14 -28.27
C TYR A 380 -5.76 6.66 -29.11
N ASP A 381 -5.25 7.58 -29.93
CA ASP A 381 -4.04 7.39 -30.72
C ASP A 381 -2.83 7.99 -29.99
N LEU A 382 -2.11 7.20 -29.22
CA LEU A 382 -1.00 7.65 -28.37
C LEU A 382 0.23 8.18 -29.13
N GLU A 383 0.28 8.08 -30.48
CA GLU A 383 1.34 8.72 -31.27
C GLU A 383 1.04 10.20 -31.54
N THR A 384 -0.23 10.56 -31.66
CA THR A 384 -0.67 11.92 -32.00
C THR A 384 -1.38 12.62 -30.86
N ASP A 385 -1.86 11.86 -29.87
CA ASP A 385 -2.65 12.33 -28.74
C ASP A 385 -2.25 11.56 -27.45
N PHE A 386 -1.01 11.78 -26.99
CA PHE A 386 -0.52 11.11 -25.78
C PHE A 386 -1.21 11.60 -24.51
N LYS A 387 -1.84 12.78 -24.55
CA LYS A 387 -2.62 13.34 -23.44
C LYS A 387 -4.06 12.84 -23.37
N GLU A 388 -4.51 12.06 -24.37
CA GLU A 388 -5.84 11.44 -24.40
C GLU A 388 -7.00 12.47 -24.38
N GLU A 389 -6.85 13.56 -25.13
CA GLU A 389 -7.83 14.63 -25.21
C GLU A 389 -8.89 14.40 -26.32
N HIS A 390 -8.63 13.51 -27.30
CA HIS A 390 -9.44 13.34 -28.50
C HIS A 390 -9.90 11.90 -28.70
N ASN A 391 -11.03 11.55 -28.13
CA ASN A 391 -11.63 10.22 -28.28
C ASN A 391 -11.99 9.90 -29.76
N GLN A 392 -11.43 8.83 -30.32
CA GLN A 392 -11.59 8.38 -31.67
C GLN A 392 -12.66 7.28 -31.86
N VAL A 393 -13.40 6.95 -30.83
CA VAL A 393 -14.37 5.83 -30.78
C VAL A 393 -15.36 5.83 -31.95
N LEU A 394 -15.83 7.00 -32.40
CA LEU A 394 -16.78 7.12 -33.49
C LEU A 394 -16.14 6.95 -34.90
N LYS A 395 -14.81 6.89 -34.98
CA LYS A 395 -14.07 6.83 -36.26
C LYS A 395 -13.45 5.46 -36.53
N GLN A 396 -13.51 4.53 -35.57
CA GLN A 396 -12.78 3.26 -35.62
C GLN A 396 -13.68 2.05 -35.41
N ASP A 397 -13.23 0.89 -35.84
CA ASP A 397 -13.92 -0.40 -35.71
C ASP A 397 -13.70 -1.00 -34.31
N LEU A 398 -14.59 -0.72 -33.36
CA LEU A 398 -14.54 -1.19 -31.98
C LEU A 398 -14.59 -2.72 -31.80
N PRO A 399 -15.30 -3.51 -32.60
CA PRO A 399 -15.35 -4.97 -32.43
C PRO A 399 -13.99 -5.65 -32.37
N GLN A 400 -13.00 -5.18 -33.15
CA GLN A 400 -11.64 -5.75 -33.07
C GLN A 400 -10.94 -5.49 -31.73
N PHE A 401 -11.10 -4.28 -31.15
CA PHE A 401 -10.55 -3.93 -29.86
C PHE A 401 -11.23 -4.73 -28.74
N ARG A 402 -12.55 -4.87 -28.78
CA ARG A 402 -13.31 -5.68 -27.82
C ARG A 402 -12.89 -7.15 -27.88
N LYS A 403 -12.70 -7.72 -29.07
CA LYS A 403 -12.23 -9.09 -29.23
C LYS A 403 -10.83 -9.29 -28.64
N THR A 404 -9.95 -8.31 -28.74
CA THR A 404 -8.63 -8.35 -28.08
C THR A 404 -8.79 -8.27 -26.57
N GLN A 405 -9.65 -7.35 -26.07
CA GLN A 405 -9.94 -7.20 -24.66
C GLN A 405 -10.50 -8.47 -24.03
N GLU A 406 -11.45 -9.14 -24.65
CA GLU A 406 -12.02 -10.41 -24.19
C GLU A 406 -10.96 -11.53 -24.02
N LYS A 407 -9.96 -11.55 -24.90
CA LYS A 407 -8.84 -12.51 -24.77
C LYS A 407 -7.93 -12.19 -23.60
N LEU A 408 -7.67 -10.88 -23.36
CA LEU A 408 -6.80 -10.42 -22.29
C LEU A 408 -7.46 -10.51 -20.92
N ASN A 409 -8.79 -10.46 -20.86
CA ASN A 409 -9.59 -10.57 -19.62
C ASN A 409 -9.73 -12.00 -19.07
N ARG A 410 -9.09 -13.01 -19.68
CA ARG A 410 -9.24 -14.41 -19.24
C ARG A 410 -8.63 -14.60 -17.86
N GLU A 411 -9.48 -14.94 -16.90
CA GLU A 411 -9.08 -15.22 -15.54
C GLU A 411 -8.39 -16.58 -15.41
N SER A 412 -7.41 -16.67 -14.53
CA SER A 412 -6.66 -17.88 -14.22
C SER A 412 -7.45 -18.90 -13.40
N GLY A 413 -8.50 -18.44 -12.71
CA GLY A 413 -9.25 -19.22 -11.73
C GLY A 413 -8.59 -19.30 -10.34
N LEU A 414 -7.48 -18.60 -10.12
CA LEU A 414 -6.87 -18.44 -8.79
C LEU A 414 -7.81 -17.65 -7.87
N LYS A 415 -7.77 -17.98 -6.58
CA LYS A 415 -8.54 -17.29 -5.54
C LYS A 415 -7.61 -16.39 -4.74
N ALA A 416 -7.65 -15.11 -5.01
CA ALA A 416 -6.87 -14.10 -4.32
C ALA A 416 -7.74 -13.20 -3.41
N GLU A 417 -9.07 -13.16 -3.65
CA GLU A 417 -9.99 -12.36 -2.86
C GLU A 417 -10.12 -12.94 -1.45
N GLN A 418 -9.80 -12.13 -0.44
CA GLN A 418 -9.96 -12.43 0.96
C GLN A 418 -10.78 -11.35 1.62
N LYS A 419 -11.44 -11.68 2.74
CA LYS A 419 -12.08 -10.66 3.57
C LYS A 419 -10.99 -9.92 4.35
N PRO A 420 -10.84 -8.60 4.19
CA PRO A 420 -9.90 -7.85 5.00
C PRO A 420 -10.36 -7.89 6.46
N ASP A 421 -9.41 -8.00 7.39
CA ASP A 421 -9.70 -7.85 8.81
C ASP A 421 -9.91 -6.38 9.19
N ALA A 422 -10.41 -6.14 10.40
CA ALA A 422 -10.77 -4.78 10.84
C ALA A 422 -9.56 -3.85 10.93
N GLU A 423 -8.39 -4.35 11.29
CA GLU A 423 -7.16 -3.55 11.36
C GLU A 423 -6.70 -3.13 9.95
N ALA A 424 -6.74 -4.05 8.98
CA ALA A 424 -6.41 -3.73 7.60
C ALA A 424 -7.36 -2.67 7.01
N ILE A 425 -8.66 -2.78 7.31
CA ILE A 425 -9.67 -1.79 6.90
C ILE A 425 -9.32 -0.42 7.49
N GLU A 426 -8.97 -0.34 8.77
CA GLU A 426 -8.66 0.92 9.44
C GLU A 426 -7.40 1.57 8.86
N LYS A 427 -6.32 0.81 8.70
CA LYS A 427 -5.06 1.30 8.14
C LYS A 427 -5.20 1.73 6.66
N LEU A 428 -5.93 0.98 5.85
CA LEU A 428 -6.19 1.37 4.46
C LEU A 428 -7.09 2.61 4.36
N LYS A 429 -8.08 2.75 5.27
CA LYS A 429 -8.89 3.96 5.33
C LYS A 429 -8.07 5.19 5.73
N SER A 430 -7.07 5.06 6.59
CA SER A 430 -6.18 6.18 6.93
C SER A 430 -5.38 6.69 5.73
N LEU A 431 -5.12 5.82 4.75
CA LEU A 431 -4.47 6.14 3.48
C LEU A 431 -5.45 6.53 2.37
N GLY A 432 -6.74 6.71 2.68
CA GLY A 432 -7.77 7.13 1.71
C GLY A 432 -8.45 5.99 0.94
N TYR A 433 -8.08 4.73 1.15
CA TYR A 433 -8.74 3.61 0.48
C TYR A 433 -10.04 3.23 1.18
N LEU A 434 -11.14 3.17 0.43
CA LEU A 434 -12.39 2.62 0.93
C LEU A 434 -12.34 1.10 0.88
N VAL A 435 -12.23 0.49 2.03
CA VAL A 435 -12.29 -0.95 2.20
C VAL A 435 -13.45 -1.27 3.13
N GLY A 436 -14.42 -2.01 2.62
CA GLY A 436 -15.61 -2.43 3.36
C GLY A 436 -16.22 -3.64 2.65
N PRO A 437 -17.30 -4.24 3.15
CA PRO A 437 -18.03 -5.25 2.41
C PRO A 437 -18.38 -4.75 1.02
N ALA A 438 -18.15 -5.59 -0.01
CA ALA A 438 -18.46 -5.21 -1.37
C ALA A 438 -19.95 -4.87 -1.50
N PRO A 439 -20.32 -3.74 -2.14
CA PRO A 439 -21.72 -3.48 -2.44
C PRO A 439 -22.29 -4.61 -3.29
N THR A 440 -23.62 -4.78 -3.28
CA THR A 440 -24.29 -5.79 -4.11
C THR A 440 -23.87 -5.65 -5.57
N ARG A 441 -23.13 -6.64 -6.09
CA ARG A 441 -22.52 -6.58 -7.42
C ARG A 441 -23.61 -6.56 -8.49
N LYS A 442 -23.73 -5.47 -9.22
CA LYS A 442 -24.60 -5.36 -10.39
C LYS A 442 -24.11 -6.34 -11.48
N LYS A 443 -25.06 -7.00 -12.17
CA LYS A 443 -24.73 -7.91 -13.28
C LYS A 443 -24.55 -7.19 -14.62
N SER A 444 -25.03 -5.97 -14.73
CA SER A 444 -24.90 -5.14 -15.92
C SER A 444 -24.81 -3.66 -15.54
N PHE A 445 -24.10 -2.90 -16.35
CA PHE A 445 -23.84 -1.49 -16.16
C PHE A 445 -24.37 -0.70 -17.35
N SER A 446 -24.82 0.51 -17.08
CA SER A 446 -25.28 1.50 -18.06
C SER A 446 -24.31 2.70 -18.08
N PRO A 447 -24.41 3.61 -19.05
CA PRO A 447 -23.64 4.86 -19.04
C PRO A 447 -23.75 5.68 -17.76
N LYS A 448 -24.84 5.54 -16.99
CA LYS A 448 -25.00 6.24 -15.69
C LYS A 448 -24.10 5.68 -14.59
N ASP A 449 -23.65 4.44 -14.75
CA ASP A 449 -22.80 3.74 -13.79
C ASP A 449 -21.29 3.92 -14.13
N ASP A 450 -21.00 4.57 -15.25
CA ASP A 450 -19.61 4.79 -15.71
C ASP A 450 -18.86 5.70 -14.75
N VAL A 451 -17.63 5.30 -14.41
CA VAL A 451 -16.75 6.05 -13.49
C VAL A 451 -16.57 7.50 -13.95
N LYS A 452 -16.43 7.74 -15.25
CA LYS A 452 -16.25 9.08 -15.83
C LYS A 452 -17.45 10.00 -15.62
N VAL A 453 -18.65 9.44 -15.45
CA VAL A 453 -19.88 10.19 -15.14
C VAL A 453 -20.00 10.43 -13.64
N LEU A 454 -19.53 9.48 -12.80
CA LEU A 454 -19.72 9.51 -11.35
C LEU A 454 -18.61 10.29 -10.65
N LEU A 455 -17.38 10.17 -11.13
CA LEU A 455 -16.20 10.77 -10.51
C LEU A 455 -16.30 12.30 -10.33
N PRO A 456 -16.77 13.11 -11.28
CA PRO A 456 -16.90 14.55 -11.08
C PRO A 456 -17.78 14.92 -9.87
N PHE A 457 -18.86 14.18 -9.62
CA PHE A 457 -19.71 14.41 -8.45
C PHE A 457 -19.03 13.96 -7.16
N TYR A 458 -18.29 12.86 -7.22
CA TYR A 458 -17.50 12.36 -6.09
C TYR A 458 -16.41 13.36 -5.69
N GLU A 459 -15.60 13.82 -6.63
CA GLU A 459 -14.56 14.82 -6.41
C GLU A 459 -15.12 16.13 -5.85
N LYS A 460 -16.24 16.58 -6.42
CA LYS A 460 -16.96 17.76 -5.92
C LYS A 460 -17.43 17.56 -4.49
N ALA A 461 -17.99 16.38 -4.16
CA ALA A 461 -18.41 16.06 -2.80
C ALA A 461 -17.21 16.02 -1.83
N MET A 462 -16.07 15.44 -2.23
CA MET A 462 -14.85 15.43 -1.41
C MET A 462 -14.28 16.81 -1.21
N PHE A 463 -14.31 17.67 -2.24
CA PHE A 463 -13.85 19.05 -2.13
C PHE A 463 -14.65 19.88 -1.12
N THR A 464 -15.94 19.55 -0.87
CA THR A 464 -16.76 20.27 0.12
C THR A 464 -16.22 20.20 1.54
N LEU A 465 -15.51 19.12 1.91
CA LEU A 465 -14.86 19.01 3.21
C LEU A 465 -13.72 20.03 3.35
N ARG A 466 -12.95 20.28 2.27
CA ARG A 466 -11.91 21.30 2.21
C ARG A 466 -12.53 22.72 2.26
N LEU A 467 -13.66 22.94 1.60
CA LEU A 467 -14.42 24.20 1.69
C LEU A 467 -14.86 24.47 3.13
N ASN A 468 -15.41 23.48 3.81
CA ASN A 468 -15.83 23.62 5.21
C ASN A 468 -14.62 23.93 6.12
N ALA A 469 -13.51 23.22 5.97
CA ALA A 469 -12.27 23.48 6.73
C ALA A 469 -11.71 24.88 6.49
N SER A 470 -11.92 25.48 5.30
CA SER A 470 -11.55 26.86 4.96
C SER A 470 -12.57 27.91 5.41
N GLY A 471 -13.59 27.54 6.18
CA GLY A 471 -14.62 28.45 6.71
C GLY A 471 -15.77 28.77 5.72
N LYS A 472 -15.86 28.08 4.58
CA LYS A 472 -16.92 28.28 3.56
C LYS A 472 -18.04 27.25 3.70
N LYS A 473 -18.55 27.09 4.93
CA LYS A 473 -19.53 26.05 5.30
C LYS A 473 -20.81 26.12 4.48
N GLU A 474 -21.42 27.30 4.35
CA GLU A 474 -22.70 27.48 3.65
C GLU A 474 -22.59 27.03 2.18
N LEU A 475 -21.48 27.39 1.52
CA LEU A 475 -21.20 26.96 0.15
C LEU A 475 -21.05 25.43 0.06
N ALA A 476 -20.33 24.83 1.01
CA ALA A 476 -20.18 23.37 1.06
C ALA A 476 -21.53 22.64 1.21
N ILE A 477 -22.42 23.14 2.06
CA ILE A 477 -23.75 22.59 2.25
C ILE A 477 -24.62 22.74 0.99
N GLU A 478 -24.59 23.90 0.33
CA GLU A 478 -25.32 24.15 -0.91
C GLU A 478 -24.90 23.18 -2.02
N GLU A 479 -23.58 23.03 -2.23
CA GLU A 479 -23.00 22.12 -3.21
C GLU A 479 -23.40 20.66 -2.93
N LEU A 480 -23.34 20.20 -1.69
CA LEU A 480 -23.74 18.84 -1.33
C LEU A 480 -25.24 18.61 -1.56
N LYS A 481 -26.10 19.58 -1.24
CA LYS A 481 -27.56 19.48 -1.53
C LYS A 481 -27.82 19.39 -3.02
N GLN A 482 -27.10 20.15 -3.83
CA GLN A 482 -27.20 20.07 -5.28
C GLN A 482 -26.78 18.69 -5.80
N ILE A 483 -25.62 18.16 -5.32
CA ILE A 483 -25.16 16.82 -5.70
C ILE A 483 -26.22 15.76 -5.32
N ILE A 484 -26.80 15.82 -4.13
CA ILE A 484 -27.83 14.87 -3.66
C ILE A 484 -29.08 14.94 -4.55
N GLN A 485 -29.43 16.12 -5.07
CA GLN A 485 -30.58 16.29 -5.98
C GLN A 485 -30.28 15.68 -7.36
N GLU A 486 -29.08 15.91 -7.93
CA GLU A 486 -28.67 15.42 -9.25
C GLU A 486 -28.32 13.92 -9.23
N ARG A 487 -27.71 13.46 -8.15
CA ARG A 487 -27.24 12.09 -7.94
C ARG A 487 -27.67 11.58 -6.57
N PRO A 488 -28.93 11.22 -6.41
CA PRO A 488 -29.48 10.72 -5.14
C PRO A 488 -28.87 9.36 -4.72
N ASP A 489 -28.24 8.66 -5.63
CA ASP A 489 -27.54 7.38 -5.46
C ASP A 489 -26.10 7.54 -4.96
N LEU A 490 -25.56 8.77 -4.85
CA LEU A 490 -24.20 9.01 -4.38
C LEU A 490 -24.16 9.18 -2.85
N ASP A 491 -23.70 8.17 -2.14
CA ASP A 491 -23.70 8.10 -0.67
C ASP A 491 -22.75 9.13 -0.02
N VAL A 492 -21.56 9.34 -0.59
CA VAL A 492 -20.56 10.25 -0.06
C VAL A 492 -21.11 11.68 0.14
N ALA A 493 -21.99 12.14 -0.73
CA ALA A 493 -22.54 13.49 -0.59
C ALA A 493 -23.43 13.62 0.66
N ARG A 494 -24.21 12.57 1.00
CA ARG A 494 -25.05 12.53 2.20
C ARG A 494 -24.21 12.40 3.47
N VAL A 495 -23.19 11.56 3.42
CA VAL A 495 -22.25 11.38 4.54
C VAL A 495 -21.49 12.68 4.82
N ASN A 496 -20.92 13.31 3.79
CA ASN A 496 -20.21 14.58 3.97
C ASN A 496 -21.11 15.70 4.48
N LEU A 497 -22.37 15.76 4.04
CA LEU A 497 -23.33 16.73 4.55
C LEU A 497 -23.59 16.52 6.05
N ALA A 498 -23.74 15.28 6.49
CA ALA A 498 -23.90 14.95 7.91
C ALA A 498 -22.65 15.33 8.71
N LEU A 499 -21.46 15.00 8.22
CA LEU A 499 -20.18 15.35 8.85
C LEU A 499 -20.00 16.88 9.02
N ILE A 500 -20.41 17.67 8.02
CA ILE A 500 -20.34 19.14 8.12
C ILE A 500 -21.31 19.65 9.20
N TYR A 501 -22.51 19.11 9.30
CA TYR A 501 -23.45 19.45 10.36
C TYR A 501 -22.94 19.04 11.73
N GLU A 502 -22.34 17.86 11.87
CA GLU A 502 -21.72 17.41 13.13
C GLU A 502 -20.60 18.33 13.57
N ALA A 503 -19.65 18.63 12.68
CA ALA A 503 -18.52 19.53 12.94
C ALA A 503 -18.98 20.95 13.33
N SER A 504 -20.16 21.35 12.89
CA SER A 504 -20.76 22.66 13.21
C SER A 504 -21.63 22.65 14.48
N GLY A 505 -21.80 21.48 15.14
CA GLY A 505 -22.67 21.33 16.30
C GLY A 505 -24.18 21.30 15.95
N GLU A 506 -24.54 21.21 14.68
CA GLU A 506 -25.92 21.14 14.19
C GLU A 506 -26.42 19.68 14.22
N LEU A 507 -26.38 19.05 15.40
CA LEU A 507 -26.54 17.62 15.59
C LEU A 507 -27.88 17.09 15.10
N GLU A 508 -28.98 17.86 15.24
CA GLU A 508 -30.28 17.41 14.75
C GLU A 508 -30.36 17.37 13.22
N LEU A 509 -29.71 18.31 12.53
CA LEU A 509 -29.57 18.28 11.06
C LEU A 509 -28.72 17.10 10.59
N ALA A 510 -27.63 16.80 11.29
CA ALA A 510 -26.81 15.61 11.03
C ALA A 510 -27.65 14.33 11.17
N ARG A 511 -28.40 14.20 12.27
CA ARG A 511 -29.30 13.07 12.52
C ARG A 511 -30.31 12.90 11.40
N GLN A 512 -31.02 13.98 11.03
CA GLN A 512 -32.03 13.95 9.96
C GLN A 512 -31.41 13.55 8.62
N THR A 513 -30.20 14.07 8.31
CA THR A 513 -29.48 13.75 7.08
C THR A 513 -29.11 12.26 7.03
N LEU A 514 -28.58 11.70 8.12
CA LEU A 514 -28.23 10.28 8.20
C LEU A 514 -29.45 9.37 8.13
N MET A 515 -30.55 9.72 8.81
CA MET A 515 -31.78 8.94 8.74
C MET A 515 -32.43 8.95 7.35
N ALA A 516 -32.38 10.09 6.65
CA ALA A 516 -32.78 10.18 5.24
C ALA A 516 -31.86 9.39 4.32
N ALA A 517 -30.55 9.40 4.59
CA ALA A 517 -29.58 8.60 3.84
C ALA A 517 -29.84 7.09 3.99
N LEU A 518 -30.10 6.60 5.22
CA LEU A 518 -30.45 5.20 5.49
C LEU A 518 -31.74 4.75 4.78
N GLN A 519 -32.68 5.66 4.52
CA GLN A 519 -33.88 5.35 3.76
C GLN A 519 -33.62 5.32 2.26
N ALA A 520 -32.82 6.25 1.76
CA ALA A 520 -32.55 6.39 0.34
C ALA A 520 -31.55 5.33 -0.17
N LEU A 521 -30.59 4.93 0.66
CA LEU A 521 -29.46 4.06 0.31
C LEU A 521 -29.33 2.91 1.32
N PRO A 522 -30.31 1.99 1.37
CA PRO A 522 -30.40 0.95 2.40
C PRO A 522 -29.30 -0.12 2.31
N GLU A 523 -28.48 -0.11 1.26
CA GLU A 523 -27.36 -1.04 1.06
C GLU A 523 -25.98 -0.36 1.18
N SER A 524 -25.93 0.98 1.44
CA SER A 524 -24.66 1.69 1.54
C SER A 524 -23.94 1.41 2.87
N TYR A 525 -22.78 0.79 2.79
CA TYR A 525 -21.91 0.54 3.94
C TYR A 525 -21.48 1.83 4.63
N ASP A 526 -21.12 2.85 3.86
CA ASP A 526 -20.64 4.13 4.39
C ASP A 526 -21.74 4.85 5.16
N VAL A 527 -22.97 4.86 4.65
CA VAL A 527 -24.11 5.44 5.35
C VAL A 527 -24.39 4.72 6.67
N PHE A 528 -24.33 3.39 6.68
CA PHE A 528 -24.53 2.60 7.91
C PHE A 528 -23.47 2.89 8.96
N THR A 529 -22.21 2.80 8.60
CA THR A 529 -21.10 2.96 9.55
C THR A 529 -21.07 4.36 10.14
N HIS A 530 -21.35 5.39 9.33
CA HIS A 530 -21.45 6.76 9.82
C HIS A 530 -22.66 6.98 10.71
N ALA A 531 -23.82 6.42 10.36
CA ALA A 531 -25.02 6.54 11.20
C ALA A 531 -24.84 5.87 12.57
N VAL A 532 -24.33 4.63 12.60
CA VAL A 532 -24.05 3.93 13.86
C VAL A 532 -23.02 4.69 14.68
N GLY A 533 -21.92 5.13 14.07
CA GLY A 533 -20.88 5.94 14.71
C GLY A 533 -21.43 7.24 15.31
N TYR A 534 -22.27 7.95 14.56
CA TYR A 534 -22.96 9.15 15.03
C TYR A 534 -23.77 8.88 16.31
N PHE A 535 -24.65 7.87 16.30
CA PHE A 535 -25.48 7.56 17.45
C PHE A 535 -24.65 7.11 18.67
N ILE A 536 -23.56 6.38 18.45
CA ILE A 536 -22.61 6.03 19.52
C ILE A 536 -21.96 7.29 20.11
N ALA A 537 -21.47 8.21 19.28
CA ALA A 537 -20.85 9.45 19.71
C ALA A 537 -21.82 10.35 20.50
N GLN A 538 -23.10 10.34 20.13
CA GLN A 538 -24.17 11.04 20.86
C GLN A 538 -24.71 10.25 22.06
N GLN A 539 -24.11 9.11 22.45
CA GLN A 539 -24.52 8.23 23.53
C GLN A 539 -25.96 7.67 23.37
N GLN A 540 -26.48 7.69 22.15
CA GLN A 540 -27.79 7.15 21.78
C GLN A 540 -27.67 5.66 21.42
N TYR A 541 -27.21 4.86 22.39
CA TYR A 541 -26.83 3.46 22.16
C TYR A 541 -27.98 2.57 21.70
N LYS A 542 -29.23 2.87 22.12
CA LYS A 542 -30.43 2.10 21.69
C LYS A 542 -30.73 2.28 20.21
N GLU A 543 -30.58 3.50 19.72
CA GLU A 543 -30.76 3.87 18.32
C GLU A 543 -29.65 3.21 17.45
N ALA A 544 -28.41 3.26 17.93
CA ALA A 544 -27.30 2.57 17.26
C ALA A 544 -27.53 1.06 17.14
N VAL A 545 -27.98 0.40 18.22
CA VAL A 545 -28.34 -1.03 18.22
C VAL A 545 -29.46 -1.31 17.24
N ASN A 546 -30.53 -0.51 17.26
CA ASN A 546 -31.67 -0.69 16.37
C ASN A 546 -31.28 -0.62 14.88
N ILE A 547 -30.46 0.35 14.49
CA ILE A 547 -29.94 0.48 13.12
C ILE A 547 -29.05 -0.73 12.77
N ALA A 548 -28.12 -1.08 13.67
CA ALA A 548 -27.20 -2.18 13.45
C ALA A 548 -27.93 -3.52 13.28
N GLU A 549 -28.86 -3.86 14.16
CA GLU A 549 -29.58 -5.15 14.12
C GLU A 549 -30.62 -5.24 13.01
N SER A 550 -31.38 -4.15 12.77
CA SER A 550 -32.48 -4.20 11.82
C SER A 550 -32.07 -4.04 10.35
N ARG A 551 -30.95 -3.39 10.09
CA ARG A 551 -30.56 -3.02 8.72
C ARG A 551 -29.19 -3.55 8.30
N TYR A 552 -28.22 -3.57 9.20
CA TYR A 552 -26.84 -3.89 8.89
C TYR A 552 -26.55 -5.40 8.98
N LEU A 553 -26.86 -6.02 10.14
CA LEU A 553 -26.57 -7.44 10.35
C LEU A 553 -27.19 -8.38 9.30
N PRO A 554 -28.42 -8.15 8.80
CA PRO A 554 -29.00 -9.02 7.78
C PRO A 554 -28.19 -9.09 6.48
N GLN A 555 -27.35 -8.09 6.23
CA GLN A 555 -26.57 -7.97 5.00
C GLN A 555 -25.07 -8.26 5.21
N MET A 556 -24.55 -8.01 6.42
CA MET A 556 -23.10 -7.94 6.67
C MET A 556 -22.69 -8.53 8.03
N ASP A 557 -23.23 -9.67 8.41
CA ASP A 557 -22.93 -10.37 9.67
C ASP A 557 -21.47 -10.80 9.85
N SER A 558 -20.72 -10.77 8.78
CA SER A 558 -19.29 -11.11 8.73
C SER A 558 -18.35 -9.92 8.85
N ASP A 559 -18.87 -8.71 9.12
CA ASP A 559 -18.05 -7.54 9.42
C ASP A 559 -17.76 -7.47 10.93
N PRO A 560 -16.48 -7.60 11.38
CA PRO A 560 -16.17 -7.54 12.80
C PRO A 560 -16.50 -6.19 13.42
N LYS A 561 -16.45 -5.08 12.63
CA LYS A 561 -16.73 -3.73 13.13
C LYS A 561 -18.15 -3.61 13.68
N ILE A 562 -19.15 -4.15 13.02
CA ILE A 562 -20.54 -4.04 13.51
C ILE A 562 -20.72 -4.74 14.86
N TRP A 563 -20.06 -5.90 15.01
CA TRP A 563 -20.10 -6.64 16.26
C TRP A 563 -19.33 -5.94 17.38
N ILE A 564 -18.24 -5.22 17.05
CA ILE A 564 -17.52 -4.34 17.99
C ILE A 564 -18.45 -3.19 18.45
N ASP A 565 -19.09 -2.50 17.49
CA ASP A 565 -19.99 -1.37 17.78
C ASP A 565 -21.21 -1.82 18.61
N LEU A 566 -21.81 -2.97 18.29
CA LEU A 566 -22.88 -3.58 19.08
C LEU A 566 -22.41 -3.95 20.48
N GLY A 567 -21.25 -4.58 20.62
CA GLY A 567 -20.67 -4.91 21.92
C GLY A 567 -20.44 -3.68 22.79
N LEU A 568 -19.94 -2.58 22.19
CA LEU A 568 -19.80 -1.29 22.86
C LEU A 568 -21.15 -0.73 23.33
N CYS A 569 -22.16 -0.73 22.44
CA CYS A 569 -23.49 -0.25 22.78
C CYS A 569 -24.13 -1.05 23.91
N TYR A 570 -24.12 -2.39 23.83
CA TYR A 570 -24.65 -3.27 24.87
C TYR A 570 -23.92 -3.13 26.20
N ARG A 571 -22.59 -2.94 26.19
CA ARG A 571 -21.82 -2.65 27.41
C ARG A 571 -22.29 -1.36 28.09
N HIS A 572 -22.53 -0.28 27.33
CA HIS A 572 -23.04 0.97 27.89
C HIS A 572 -24.49 0.86 28.34
N LEU A 573 -25.29 0.01 27.71
CA LEU A 573 -26.66 -0.32 28.14
C LEU A 573 -26.67 -1.30 29.32
N LYS A 574 -25.52 -1.78 29.79
CA LYS A 574 -25.33 -2.77 30.85
C LYS A 574 -25.93 -4.15 30.53
N ASP A 575 -26.20 -4.43 29.25
CA ASP A 575 -26.57 -5.78 28.80
C ASP A 575 -25.28 -6.58 28.51
N TYR A 576 -24.59 -6.93 29.59
CA TYR A 576 -23.29 -7.59 29.52
C TYR A 576 -23.30 -8.94 28.78
N PRO A 577 -24.35 -9.79 28.92
CA PRO A 577 -24.42 -11.02 28.13
C PRO A 577 -24.47 -10.78 26.62
N LYS A 578 -25.24 -9.79 26.15
CA LYS A 578 -25.28 -9.46 24.72
C LYS A 578 -23.97 -8.80 24.26
N ALA A 579 -23.36 -7.95 25.09
CA ALA A 579 -22.07 -7.36 24.81
C ALA A 579 -20.99 -8.44 24.64
N LEU A 580 -20.99 -9.46 25.53
CA LEU A 580 -20.06 -10.59 25.44
C LEU A 580 -20.27 -11.36 24.12
N ALA A 581 -21.49 -11.73 23.81
CA ALA A 581 -21.82 -12.46 22.58
C ALA A 581 -21.39 -11.70 21.32
N ALA A 582 -21.59 -10.37 21.30
CA ALA A 582 -21.15 -9.54 20.20
C ALA A 582 -19.63 -9.49 20.06
N TYR A 583 -18.87 -9.27 21.12
CA TYR A 583 -17.40 -9.28 21.05
C TYR A 583 -16.83 -10.67 20.75
N GLU A 584 -17.42 -11.76 21.26
CA GLU A 584 -17.02 -13.13 20.90
C GLU A 584 -17.29 -13.41 19.42
N ARG A 585 -18.38 -12.90 18.89
CA ARG A 585 -18.65 -12.98 17.44
C ARG A 585 -17.58 -12.20 16.64
N ALA A 586 -17.26 -10.96 17.06
CA ALA A 586 -16.17 -10.19 16.46
C ALA A 586 -14.83 -10.98 16.49
N ALA A 587 -14.49 -11.56 17.65
CA ALA A 587 -13.26 -12.35 17.81
C ALA A 587 -13.27 -13.65 16.98
N SER A 588 -14.44 -14.22 16.70
CA SER A 588 -14.55 -15.39 15.81
C SER A 588 -14.30 -15.05 14.33
N ILE A 589 -14.55 -13.78 13.96
CA ILE A 589 -14.32 -13.26 12.59
C ILE A 589 -12.87 -12.82 12.45
N ASP A 590 -12.35 -12.09 13.44
CA ASP A 590 -10.98 -11.57 13.44
C ASP A 590 -10.32 -11.81 14.83
N PRO A 591 -9.72 -12.98 15.05
CA PRO A 591 -9.12 -13.33 16.34
C PRO A 591 -7.79 -12.62 16.62
N GLY A 592 -7.19 -11.98 15.62
CA GLY A 592 -5.92 -11.27 15.69
C GLY A 592 -6.04 -9.79 16.04
N TYR A 593 -7.24 -9.24 16.09
CA TYR A 593 -7.43 -7.80 16.28
C TYR A 593 -7.40 -7.42 17.76
N ALA A 594 -6.32 -6.75 18.19
CA ALA A 594 -6.07 -6.37 19.58
C ALA A 594 -7.21 -5.54 20.20
N LEU A 595 -7.88 -4.68 19.43
CA LEU A 595 -9.03 -3.87 19.87
C LEU A 595 -10.16 -4.74 20.44
N ILE A 596 -10.46 -5.89 19.84
CA ILE A 596 -11.55 -6.77 20.31
C ILE A 596 -11.23 -7.30 21.68
N HIS A 597 -10.00 -7.75 21.90
CA HIS A 597 -9.56 -8.26 23.19
C HIS A 597 -9.48 -7.16 24.27
N ASN A 598 -9.06 -5.96 23.89
CA ASN A 598 -9.15 -4.79 24.76
C ASN A 598 -10.60 -4.48 25.16
N ASN A 599 -11.53 -4.50 24.21
CA ASN A 599 -12.94 -4.23 24.47
C ASN A 599 -13.59 -5.33 25.35
N LEU A 600 -13.24 -6.59 25.15
CA LEU A 600 -13.59 -7.69 26.06
C LEU A 600 -13.03 -7.45 27.48
N GLY A 601 -11.79 -7.00 27.60
CA GLY A 601 -11.19 -6.60 28.88
C GLY A 601 -11.97 -5.48 29.56
N MET A 602 -12.31 -4.44 28.81
CA MET A 602 -13.13 -3.32 29.32
C MET A 602 -14.57 -3.75 29.69
N LEU A 603 -15.15 -4.71 28.95
CA LEU A 603 -16.45 -5.30 29.28
C LEU A 603 -16.40 -6.03 30.64
N TYR A 604 -15.43 -6.94 30.80
CA TYR A 604 -15.29 -7.70 32.04
C TYR A 604 -14.95 -6.80 33.23
N LEU A 605 -14.16 -5.75 33.02
CA LEU A 605 -13.88 -4.76 34.06
C LEU A 605 -15.13 -3.98 34.48
N ALA A 606 -15.98 -3.57 33.52
CA ALA A 606 -17.27 -2.94 33.81
C ALA A 606 -18.20 -3.89 34.55
N TRP A 607 -18.24 -5.15 34.17
CA TRP A 607 -19.05 -6.18 34.82
C TRP A 607 -18.57 -6.44 36.25
N TYR A 608 -17.24 -6.51 36.51
CA TYR A 608 -16.66 -6.56 37.82
C TYR A 608 -17.07 -5.36 38.69
N LEU A 609 -17.04 -4.16 38.17
CA LEU A 609 -17.40 -2.95 38.89
C LEU A 609 -18.87 -2.93 39.35
N ASP A 610 -19.76 -3.53 38.58
CA ASP A 610 -21.20 -3.60 38.91
C ASP A 610 -21.52 -4.79 39.88
N THR A 611 -20.79 -5.91 39.78
CA THR A 611 -21.11 -7.14 40.53
C THR A 611 -20.17 -7.43 41.70
N HIS A 612 -18.97 -6.86 41.67
CA HIS A 612 -17.86 -7.17 42.59
C HIS A 612 -17.39 -8.64 42.54
N ASP A 613 -17.73 -9.39 41.48
CA ASP A 613 -17.27 -10.76 41.29
C ASP A 613 -15.84 -10.77 40.72
N GLY A 614 -14.88 -11.19 41.54
CA GLY A 614 -13.47 -11.23 41.17
C GLY A 614 -13.14 -12.09 39.93
N SER A 615 -14.03 -13.03 39.55
CA SER A 615 -13.85 -13.84 38.36
C SER A 615 -13.83 -12.99 37.07
N PHE A 616 -14.64 -11.93 37.03
CA PHE A 616 -14.63 -10.99 35.87
C PHE A 616 -13.35 -10.15 35.82
N LEU A 617 -12.77 -9.78 36.98
CA LEU A 617 -11.50 -9.07 36.99
C LEU A 617 -10.37 -9.93 36.42
N THR A 618 -10.31 -11.22 36.79
CA THR A 618 -9.33 -12.17 36.25
C THR A 618 -9.49 -12.29 34.70
N LYS A 619 -10.72 -12.38 34.21
CA LYS A 619 -10.99 -12.40 32.76
C LYS A 619 -10.58 -11.08 32.06
N ALA A 620 -10.84 -9.94 32.72
CA ALA A 620 -10.42 -8.63 32.17
C ALA A 620 -8.90 -8.57 31.99
N ILE A 621 -8.15 -8.95 33.01
CA ILE A 621 -6.68 -8.99 32.96
C ILE A 621 -6.20 -9.89 31.81
N SER A 622 -6.72 -11.12 31.72
CA SER A 622 -6.37 -12.05 30.63
C SER A 622 -6.66 -11.47 29.24
N CYS A 623 -7.76 -10.75 29.07
CA CYS A 623 -8.10 -10.10 27.81
C CYS A 623 -7.13 -8.95 27.46
N PHE A 624 -6.78 -8.11 28.44
CA PHE A 624 -5.79 -7.05 28.22
C PHE A 624 -4.40 -7.63 27.92
N ASP A 625 -3.96 -8.66 28.66
CA ASP A 625 -2.68 -9.34 28.39
C ASP A 625 -2.68 -9.98 26.98
N ARG A 626 -3.81 -10.51 26.53
CA ARG A 626 -3.96 -11.00 25.14
C ARG A 626 -3.87 -9.87 24.12
N ALA A 627 -4.52 -8.72 24.37
CA ALA A 627 -4.43 -7.55 23.50
C ALA A 627 -2.98 -7.03 23.40
N ILE A 628 -2.25 -6.93 24.51
CA ILE A 628 -0.83 -6.55 24.54
C ILE A 628 0.05 -7.59 23.83
N GLY A 629 -0.30 -8.88 23.93
CA GLY A 629 0.41 -9.95 23.21
C GLY A 629 0.22 -9.90 21.70
N LEU A 630 -0.91 -9.40 21.23
CA LEU A 630 -1.20 -9.20 19.79
C LEU A 630 -0.58 -7.91 19.26
N ASP A 631 -0.67 -6.83 20.03
CA ASP A 631 -0.07 -5.54 19.72
C ASP A 631 0.61 -4.95 20.97
N PRO A 632 1.94 -5.12 21.11
CA PRO A 632 2.71 -4.62 22.25
C PRO A 632 2.73 -3.08 22.37
N ASP A 633 2.37 -2.37 21.32
CA ASP A 633 2.35 -0.91 21.26
C ASP A 633 0.92 -0.32 21.34
N TYR A 634 -0.07 -1.15 21.62
CA TYR A 634 -1.45 -0.71 21.77
C TYR A 634 -1.67 -0.02 23.13
N ALA A 635 -1.56 1.30 23.16
CA ALA A 635 -1.66 2.15 24.35
C ALA A 635 -2.92 1.89 25.20
N ALA A 636 -4.08 1.67 24.54
CA ALA A 636 -5.34 1.44 25.24
C ALA A 636 -5.36 0.13 26.03
N ALA A 637 -4.67 -0.93 25.57
CA ALA A 637 -4.58 -2.19 26.29
C ALA A 637 -3.70 -2.05 27.54
N HIS A 638 -2.58 -1.33 27.46
CA HIS A 638 -1.77 -0.98 28.64
C HIS A 638 -2.56 -0.13 29.64
N TYR A 639 -3.32 0.86 29.16
CA TYR A 639 -4.22 1.64 30.01
C TYR A 639 -5.26 0.73 30.70
N GLY A 640 -5.96 -0.12 29.97
CA GLY A 640 -6.96 -1.05 30.52
C GLY A 640 -6.34 -1.99 31.57
N ARG A 641 -5.16 -2.55 31.32
CA ARG A 641 -4.43 -3.42 32.25
C ARG A 641 -4.01 -2.67 33.52
N GLY A 642 -3.48 -1.45 33.37
CA GLY A 642 -3.15 -0.58 34.49
C GLY A 642 -4.38 -0.15 35.29
N LEU A 643 -5.52 0.09 34.67
CA LEU A 643 -6.78 0.39 35.34
C LEU A 643 -7.28 -0.80 36.16
N ALA A 644 -7.18 -2.03 35.63
CA ALA A 644 -7.51 -3.25 36.37
C ALA A 644 -6.64 -3.42 37.61
N ALA A 645 -5.32 -3.19 37.50
CA ALA A 645 -4.38 -3.22 38.64
C ALA A 645 -4.72 -2.16 39.71
N TYR A 646 -5.07 -0.94 39.29
CA TYR A 646 -5.48 0.14 40.21
C TYR A 646 -6.71 -0.25 41.03
N ARG A 647 -7.67 -0.95 40.42
CA ARG A 647 -8.93 -1.38 41.12
C ARG A 647 -8.68 -2.38 42.26
N VAL A 648 -7.59 -3.09 42.23
CA VAL A 648 -7.15 -4.01 43.30
C VAL A 648 -5.96 -3.48 44.10
N SER A 649 -5.69 -2.19 44.04
CA SER A 649 -4.64 -1.49 44.77
C SER A 649 -3.22 -2.01 44.50
N GLN A 650 -2.97 -2.59 43.33
CA GLN A 650 -1.64 -2.96 42.83
C GLN A 650 -0.95 -1.74 42.21
N PHE A 651 -0.52 -0.80 43.06
CA PHE A 651 -0.09 0.53 42.60
C PHE A 651 1.19 0.49 41.78
N GLU A 652 2.16 -0.39 42.09
CA GLU A 652 3.38 -0.52 41.29
C GLU A 652 3.07 -1.07 39.87
N GLU A 653 2.18 -2.07 39.74
CA GLU A 653 1.74 -2.51 38.38
C GLU A 653 1.03 -1.39 37.66
N THR A 654 0.16 -0.62 38.35
CA THR A 654 -0.52 0.54 37.77
C THR A 654 0.49 1.54 37.22
N ILE A 655 1.54 1.88 37.99
CA ILE A 655 2.60 2.81 37.59
C ILE A 655 3.27 2.31 36.29
N ASN A 656 3.65 1.03 36.25
CA ASN A 656 4.32 0.45 35.10
C ASN A 656 3.45 0.50 33.83
N PHE A 657 2.22 0.03 33.89
CA PHE A 657 1.33 -0.02 32.73
C PHE A 657 0.87 1.37 32.28
N MET A 658 0.55 2.29 33.21
CA MET A 658 0.18 3.67 32.87
C MET A 658 1.36 4.45 32.27
N SER A 659 2.58 4.23 32.77
CA SER A 659 3.79 4.83 32.19
C SER A 659 4.01 4.34 30.76
N ARG A 660 3.82 3.04 30.50
CA ARG A 660 3.90 2.51 29.14
C ARG A 660 2.80 3.07 28.24
N ALA A 661 1.55 3.12 28.70
CA ALA A 661 0.44 3.71 27.95
C ALA A 661 0.74 5.18 27.56
N LEU A 662 1.28 5.97 28.50
CA LEU A 662 1.65 7.37 28.26
C LEU A 662 2.89 7.53 27.39
N SER A 663 3.82 6.58 27.41
CA SER A 663 4.95 6.59 26.46
C SER A 663 4.51 6.36 25.02
N LEU A 664 3.41 5.60 24.82
CA LEU A 664 2.80 5.30 23.52
C LEU A 664 1.83 6.41 23.09
N ASN A 665 1.02 6.89 24.04
CA ASN A 665 0.07 7.98 23.79
C ASN A 665 0.09 8.99 24.97
N PRO A 666 0.84 10.09 24.84
CA PRO A 666 0.94 11.12 25.89
C PRO A 666 -0.37 11.85 26.21
N ASP A 667 -1.34 11.87 25.31
CA ASP A 667 -2.60 12.62 25.43
C ASP A 667 -3.70 11.88 26.20
N LEU A 668 -3.41 10.67 26.70
CA LEU A 668 -4.33 9.92 27.55
C LEU A 668 -4.50 10.60 28.93
N ALA A 669 -5.48 11.50 29.02
CA ALA A 669 -5.72 12.27 30.24
C ALA A 669 -5.93 11.35 31.46
N ASP A 670 -6.83 10.35 31.34
CA ASP A 670 -7.13 9.43 32.43
C ASP A 670 -5.93 8.58 32.87
N ALA A 671 -5.03 8.23 31.96
CA ALA A 671 -3.80 7.52 32.30
C ALA A 671 -2.90 8.39 33.20
N ASN A 672 -2.80 9.69 32.92
CA ASN A 672 -2.11 10.64 33.78
C ASN A 672 -2.75 10.73 35.18
N PHE A 673 -4.09 10.68 35.26
CA PHE A 673 -4.78 10.65 36.56
C PHE A 673 -4.41 9.39 37.36
N TYR A 674 -4.59 8.22 36.77
CA TYR A 674 -4.34 6.95 37.48
C TYR A 674 -2.84 6.75 37.81
N LEU A 675 -1.93 7.19 36.95
CA LEU A 675 -0.50 7.21 37.24
C LEU A 675 -0.21 8.11 38.46
N GLY A 676 -0.70 9.36 38.41
CA GLY A 676 -0.48 10.29 39.52
C GLY A 676 -1.10 9.84 40.82
N MET A 677 -2.30 9.24 40.78
CA MET A 677 -2.96 8.70 41.98
C MET A 677 -2.25 7.46 42.52
N ALA A 678 -1.72 6.57 41.68
CA ALA A 678 -0.95 5.42 42.13
C ALA A 678 0.36 5.87 42.82
N LEU A 679 1.09 6.80 42.21
CA LEU A 679 2.30 7.40 42.80
C LEU A 679 1.99 8.12 44.12
N TYR A 680 0.88 8.83 44.23
CA TYR A 680 0.41 9.46 45.45
C TYR A 680 0.13 8.43 46.56
N ARG A 681 -0.52 7.30 46.23
CA ARG A 681 -0.79 6.19 47.14
C ARG A 681 0.48 5.53 47.66
N GLU A 682 1.53 5.41 46.80
CA GLU A 682 2.86 4.93 47.18
C GLU A 682 3.74 6.00 47.88
N LYS A 683 3.17 7.19 48.17
CA LYS A 683 3.86 8.31 48.81
C LYS A 683 5.03 8.86 47.99
N ARG A 684 5.06 8.58 46.68
CA ARG A 684 6.05 9.12 45.71
C ARG A 684 5.61 10.49 45.22
N PHE A 685 5.43 11.44 46.18
CA PHE A 685 4.79 12.75 45.96
C PHE A 685 5.45 13.57 44.88
N ARG A 686 6.78 13.56 44.81
CA ARG A 686 7.55 14.30 43.82
C ARG A 686 7.22 13.82 42.39
N GLU A 687 7.09 12.52 42.19
CA GLU A 687 6.79 11.91 40.91
C GLU A 687 5.31 12.05 40.51
N ALA A 688 4.41 12.05 41.47
CA ALA A 688 2.98 12.21 41.28
C ALA A 688 2.60 13.58 40.71
N LEU A 689 3.38 14.65 40.95
CA LEU A 689 3.05 16.01 40.57
C LEU A 689 2.92 16.20 39.07
N GLY A 690 3.86 15.70 38.27
CA GLY A 690 3.86 15.85 36.81
C GLY A 690 2.56 15.31 36.18
N PRO A 691 2.24 14.02 36.37
CA PRO A 691 1.02 13.42 35.85
C PRO A 691 -0.27 14.12 36.33
N LEU A 692 -0.40 14.45 37.63
CA LEU A 692 -1.60 15.13 38.13
C LEU A 692 -1.77 16.54 37.54
N GLN A 693 -0.69 17.29 37.37
CA GLN A 693 -0.73 18.60 36.71
C GLN A 693 -1.08 18.49 35.22
N THR A 694 -0.58 17.45 34.54
CA THR A 694 -0.93 17.16 33.15
C THR A 694 -2.42 16.82 33.03
N TYR A 695 -2.93 15.94 33.89
CA TYR A 695 -4.37 15.63 33.94
C TYR A 695 -5.21 16.89 34.18
N ARG A 696 -4.82 17.75 35.15
CA ARG A 696 -5.49 19.01 35.43
C ARG A 696 -5.54 19.93 34.21
N LYS A 697 -4.44 19.98 33.43
CA LYS A 697 -4.37 20.75 32.19
C LYS A 697 -5.30 20.20 31.11
N LEU A 698 -5.30 18.88 30.90
CA LEU A 698 -6.03 18.21 29.82
C LEU A 698 -7.53 18.08 30.11
N ALA A 699 -7.87 17.64 31.31
CA ALA A 699 -9.26 17.31 31.71
C ALA A 699 -9.92 18.41 32.56
N GLY A 700 -9.14 19.29 33.22
CA GLY A 700 -9.66 20.31 34.14
C GLY A 700 -10.84 21.14 33.65
N PRO A 701 -10.86 21.62 32.38
CA PRO A 701 -11.98 22.38 31.85
C PRO A 701 -13.31 21.61 31.78
N LYS A 702 -13.25 20.28 31.82
CA LYS A 702 -14.42 19.37 31.73
C LYS A 702 -14.86 18.82 33.10
N LEU A 703 -14.05 19.00 34.15
CA LEU A 703 -14.32 18.50 35.50
C LEU A 703 -15.35 19.34 36.24
N ALA A 704 -16.17 18.71 37.06
CA ALA A 704 -17.01 19.41 38.01
C ALA A 704 -16.16 20.20 39.02
N ALA A 705 -16.66 21.33 39.52
CA ALA A 705 -15.91 22.19 40.44
C ALA A 705 -15.51 21.48 41.76
N SER A 706 -16.28 20.46 42.17
CA SER A 706 -15.94 19.61 43.33
C SER A 706 -14.81 18.65 43.06
N GLU A 707 -14.71 18.10 41.87
CA GLU A 707 -13.65 17.18 41.43
C GLU A 707 -12.35 17.95 41.24
N LEU A 708 -12.41 19.12 40.61
CA LEU A 708 -11.28 20.00 40.41
C LEU A 708 -10.66 20.42 41.75
N ARG A 709 -11.49 20.78 42.74
CA ARG A 709 -11.01 21.12 44.11
C ARG A 709 -10.27 19.95 44.77
N LYS A 710 -10.82 18.74 44.72
CA LYS A 710 -10.16 17.55 45.26
C LYS A 710 -8.82 17.29 44.59
N LEU A 711 -8.76 17.45 43.27
CA LEU A 711 -7.51 17.29 42.52
C LEU A 711 -6.48 18.35 42.95
N ASP A 712 -6.90 19.62 43.10
CA ASP A 712 -6.01 20.70 43.56
C ASP A 712 -5.51 20.50 45.01
N GLU A 713 -6.34 19.92 45.88
CA GLU A 713 -5.94 19.53 47.23
C GLU A 713 -4.84 18.47 47.21
N ILE A 714 -4.99 17.41 46.41
CA ILE A 714 -3.98 16.35 46.24
C ILE A 714 -2.69 16.91 45.64
N ILE A 715 -2.76 17.75 44.64
CA ILE A 715 -1.59 18.42 44.04
C ILE A 715 -0.87 19.28 45.10
N SER A 716 -1.63 20.04 45.89
CA SER A 716 -1.08 20.85 46.99
C SER A 716 -0.41 20.04 48.08
N GLU A 717 -0.97 18.87 48.42
CA GLU A 717 -0.36 17.93 49.36
C GLU A 717 0.96 17.36 48.82
N CYS A 718 0.97 16.95 47.55
CA CYS A 718 2.20 16.51 46.90
C CYS A 718 3.29 17.60 46.89
N GLN A 719 2.92 18.85 46.71
CA GLN A 719 3.85 20.01 46.75
C GLN A 719 4.44 20.22 48.13
N ARG A 720 3.67 20.01 49.21
CA ARG A 720 4.14 20.18 50.59
C ARG A 720 5.04 19.03 51.05
N ASN A 721 4.90 17.84 50.49
CA ASN A 721 5.62 16.62 50.90
C ASN A 721 6.70 16.20 49.88
N LYS A 722 7.14 17.14 49.03
CA LYS A 722 8.21 16.93 48.04
C LYS A 722 9.49 16.39 48.61
#